data_6bf4512c3f45726d8eb147dc5a7932dc
#
_entry.id   6bf4512c3f45726d8eb147dc5a7932dc
#
_cell.length_a   1.000
_cell.length_b   1.000
_cell.length_c   1.000
_cell.angle_alpha   90.00
_cell.angle_beta   90.00
_cell.angle_gamma   90.00
#
_symmetry.space_group_name_H-M   'P 1'
#
loop_
_entity.id
_entity.type
_entity.pdbx_description
1 polymer ?
#
loop_
_entity_poly.entity_id
_entity_poly.type
_entity_poly.pdbx_seq_one_letter_code
_entity_poly.pdbx_strand_id
1 'polypeptide(L)'
;MLNLREYRARPAALADHLKWACLIAPGIVLNKDGSLQRTIAYRGPDLESSTPEELVAVTARVNNLLSRFGSGWALHIEADRRPSVTYPESTWRDPAAWLVDEERRAAFEEHGRHFETDCYLTLTWMPPADRTARIEQLFIDDPADAPAAFWTEHLAHFETETSRARDMMADLMPEARFLDDDETLTYLHACISVTRQTVRAPSLPMCLDALLVDTPLTGGLSPRLGEETLKILTINGFPAAGEPGILSELDQLGFAYRWVTRFLPLDKPEAEKTLNAYMRNWFAKRRSLTSYLREILTNEPATLLNTDADNQAADADEALQSLGAGHVAFGYCTTAIVVRHADASVAEDQIRAVERVIRGRGFTCVSESVNAVEAWLGTLPGEAYANVRQPLLNTINLAHMAPLSALWAGPERNTHLEGPPLLMARSASSTPFRLVTHQGDVGHMMVLGPTGAGKSVLLSLLALQFRRYAGAQVFIFDKGGSARCATLALGGTWYELGLDGDLAFQPFRDLGSEAGMAEAQAWVLGLVAQESVTVTPEVKQAVWTALQSLGAAPVTQRTLTGLVALVQSSELRQALEPYTLAGPYGALLDADEDSLATGDVLCFEMDALMQDKRLAPPVLAHLFSKLEARFNGRPTMLILDEAWLFLDHPMFAGRLRDWLKTLRKKNVSVVFATQSLSDISSSSIAPSLIESAPTRIFLANARAEEPSQQATYEAFGLNARQIELIARATPKRDYYVQCPDGNRLFDLDLGPVALAFCAAGSKADQKLISEILAASGPDGFAPAWLEARGLHWAADLIGTQGDVPCAAE
;
A
#
# COMPACT_ATOMS: atom_id res chain seq x y z
N MET A 1 0.02 -61.16 -27.80
CA MET A 1 1.17 -60.93 -26.87
C MET A 1 0.79 -59.82 -25.95
N LEU A 2 0.67 -60.09 -24.67
CA LEU A 2 0.47 -59.07 -23.63
C LEU A 2 1.70 -58.18 -23.61
N ASN A 3 1.51 -56.89 -23.81
CA ASN A 3 2.58 -55.88 -23.78
C ASN A 3 3.01 -55.69 -22.33
N LEU A 4 4.04 -56.43 -21.89
CA LEU A 4 4.57 -56.32 -20.51
C LEU A 4 5.16 -54.94 -20.17
N ARG A 5 5.27 -54.01 -21.11
CA ARG A 5 5.71 -52.64 -20.83
C ARG A 5 4.73 -51.89 -19.95
N GLU A 6 3.41 -52.10 -20.09
CA GLU A 6 2.39 -51.46 -19.23
C GLU A 6 2.48 -51.91 -17.77
N TYR A 7 2.93 -53.14 -17.47
CA TYR A 7 3.12 -53.66 -16.13
C TYR A 7 4.47 -53.26 -15.49
N ARG A 8 5.39 -52.69 -16.29
CA ARG A 8 6.70 -52.22 -15.81
C ARG A 8 6.80 -50.69 -15.73
N ALA A 9 5.79 -49.96 -16.19
CA ALA A 9 5.77 -48.53 -16.04
C ALA A 9 5.66 -48.19 -14.54
N ARG A 10 6.64 -47.45 -14.00
CA ARG A 10 6.51 -46.81 -12.68
C ARG A 10 5.36 -45.83 -12.76
N PRO A 11 4.52 -45.72 -11.69
CA PRO A 11 3.54 -44.66 -11.67
C PRO A 11 4.27 -43.31 -11.90
N ALA A 12 3.70 -42.43 -12.73
CA ALA A 12 4.27 -41.15 -13.01
C ALA A 12 4.34 -40.34 -11.69
N ALA A 13 5.51 -39.81 -11.39
CA ALA A 13 5.71 -38.90 -10.29
C ALA A 13 5.30 -37.47 -10.70
N LEU A 14 5.09 -36.55 -9.77
CA LEU A 14 4.78 -35.15 -10.07
C LEU A 14 5.81 -34.55 -11.05
N ALA A 15 7.10 -34.82 -10.87
CA ALA A 15 8.18 -34.35 -11.75
C ALA A 15 7.97 -34.72 -13.24
N ASP A 16 7.33 -35.88 -13.51
CA ASP A 16 7.09 -36.33 -14.89
C ASP A 16 6.01 -35.50 -15.60
N HIS A 17 5.12 -34.87 -14.82
CA HIS A 17 4.04 -34.02 -15.33
C HIS A 17 4.47 -32.56 -15.50
N LEU A 18 5.56 -32.10 -14.86
CA LEU A 18 6.03 -30.73 -14.95
C LEU A 18 6.68 -30.44 -16.30
N LYS A 19 6.35 -29.28 -16.87
CA LYS A 19 6.91 -28.81 -18.14
C LYS A 19 8.27 -28.14 -17.99
N TRP A 20 8.59 -27.62 -16.83
CA TRP A 20 9.79 -26.81 -16.57
C TRP A 20 11.07 -27.61 -16.69
N ALA A 21 12.00 -27.15 -17.55
CA ALA A 21 13.30 -27.84 -17.72
C ALA A 21 14.41 -27.09 -16.94
N CYS A 22 14.73 -25.86 -17.31
CA CYS A 22 15.81 -25.08 -16.68
C CYS A 22 15.64 -23.58 -16.88
N LEU A 23 16.34 -22.77 -16.07
CA LEU A 23 16.54 -21.34 -16.31
C LEU A 23 17.60 -21.16 -17.41
N ILE A 24 17.33 -20.29 -18.39
CA ILE A 24 18.22 -20.01 -19.53
C ILE A 24 18.68 -18.56 -19.63
N ALA A 25 17.91 -17.66 -18.99
CA ALA A 25 18.21 -16.22 -18.88
C ALA A 25 17.47 -15.69 -17.62
N PRO A 26 17.76 -14.47 -17.14
CA PRO A 26 17.14 -13.91 -15.93
C PRO A 26 15.62 -13.97 -15.97
N GLY A 27 15.02 -14.75 -15.07
CA GLY A 27 13.58 -14.98 -14.97
C GLY A 27 12.94 -15.73 -16.14
N ILE A 28 13.74 -16.31 -17.06
CA ILE A 28 13.23 -17.03 -18.23
C ILE A 28 13.47 -18.52 -18.08
N VAL A 29 12.41 -19.30 -18.14
CA VAL A 29 12.42 -20.75 -18.06
C VAL A 29 12.23 -21.36 -19.45
N LEU A 30 13.10 -22.28 -19.81
CA LEU A 30 12.90 -23.20 -20.94
C LEU A 30 12.05 -24.37 -20.48
N ASN A 31 10.99 -24.66 -21.20
CA ASN A 31 10.15 -25.82 -20.96
C ASN A 31 10.65 -27.05 -21.73
N LYS A 32 10.24 -28.25 -21.28
CA LYS A 32 10.64 -29.57 -21.90
C LYS A 32 10.16 -29.72 -23.34
N ASP A 33 9.11 -28.99 -23.74
CA ASP A 33 8.56 -28.98 -25.10
C ASP A 33 9.25 -27.94 -26.01
N GLY A 34 10.22 -27.19 -25.50
CA GLY A 34 10.94 -26.13 -26.21
C GLY A 34 10.30 -24.75 -26.14
N SER A 35 9.17 -24.61 -25.44
CA SER A 35 8.57 -23.28 -25.19
C SER A 35 9.37 -22.50 -24.15
N LEU A 36 9.31 -21.17 -24.26
CA LEU A 36 9.89 -20.22 -23.32
C LEU A 36 8.80 -19.63 -22.45
N GLN A 37 9.05 -19.47 -21.15
CA GLN A 37 8.11 -18.78 -20.27
C GLN A 37 8.81 -17.74 -19.41
N ARG A 38 8.09 -16.64 -19.10
CA ARG A 38 8.50 -15.54 -18.20
C ARG A 38 7.30 -15.02 -17.44
N THR A 39 7.50 -14.66 -16.17
CA THR A 39 6.40 -14.24 -15.30
C THR A 39 6.57 -12.77 -14.91
N ILE A 40 5.46 -12.01 -14.99
CA ILE A 40 5.31 -10.67 -14.50
C ILE A 40 4.50 -10.73 -13.21
N ALA A 41 5.07 -10.24 -12.10
CA ALA A 41 4.29 -9.90 -10.92
C ALA A 41 3.66 -8.53 -11.12
N TYR A 42 2.37 -8.37 -10.80
CA TYR A 42 1.68 -7.10 -10.96
C TYR A 42 0.68 -6.85 -9.83
N ARG A 43 0.40 -5.58 -9.62
CA ARG A 43 -0.69 -5.11 -8.78
C ARG A 43 -1.47 -4.05 -9.54
N GLY A 44 -2.75 -4.29 -9.72
CA GLY A 44 -3.64 -3.39 -10.44
C GLY A 44 -4.13 -2.21 -9.60
N PRO A 45 -4.91 -1.31 -10.19
CA PRO A 45 -5.54 -0.20 -9.48
C PRO A 45 -6.52 -0.74 -8.44
N ASP A 46 -6.73 0.03 -7.38
CA ASP A 46 -7.75 -0.32 -6.37
C ASP A 46 -9.15 -0.25 -6.98
N LEU A 47 -9.81 -1.39 -7.09
CA LEU A 47 -11.16 -1.48 -7.68
C LEU A 47 -12.23 -0.84 -6.79
N GLU A 48 -12.02 -0.82 -5.46
CA GLU A 48 -12.98 -0.27 -4.51
C GLU A 48 -13.09 1.26 -4.61
N SER A 49 -11.97 1.93 -4.87
CA SER A 49 -11.87 3.39 -4.96
C SER A 49 -11.82 3.94 -6.40
N SER A 50 -11.93 3.08 -7.42
CA SER A 50 -11.99 3.48 -8.82
C SER A 50 -13.40 3.82 -9.26
N THR A 51 -13.53 4.82 -10.17
CA THR A 51 -14.82 5.14 -10.80
C THR A 51 -15.15 4.13 -11.91
N PRO A 52 -16.41 3.98 -12.31
CA PRO A 52 -16.79 3.13 -13.44
C PRO A 52 -16.04 3.46 -14.73
N GLU A 53 -15.81 4.74 -15.01
CA GLU A 53 -15.09 5.22 -16.19
C GLU A 53 -13.62 4.83 -16.16
N GLU A 54 -12.96 4.90 -14.99
CA GLU A 54 -11.59 4.44 -14.78
C GLU A 54 -11.47 2.93 -14.99
N LEU A 55 -12.43 2.15 -14.46
CA LEU A 55 -12.46 0.69 -14.65
C LEU A 55 -12.63 0.30 -16.11
N VAL A 56 -13.52 1.00 -16.85
CA VAL A 56 -13.69 0.79 -18.29
C VAL A 56 -12.41 1.14 -19.05
N ALA A 57 -11.74 2.24 -18.71
CA ALA A 57 -10.49 2.64 -19.34
C ALA A 57 -9.36 1.61 -19.09
N VAL A 58 -9.22 1.11 -17.86
CA VAL A 58 -8.26 0.05 -17.52
C VAL A 58 -8.56 -1.22 -18.31
N THR A 59 -9.83 -1.66 -18.34
CA THR A 59 -10.24 -2.86 -19.08
C THR A 59 -9.93 -2.74 -20.57
N ALA A 60 -10.22 -1.59 -21.19
CA ALA A 60 -9.94 -1.36 -22.61
C ALA A 60 -8.44 -1.45 -22.92
N ARG A 61 -7.59 -0.96 -22.04
CA ARG A 61 -6.13 -1.04 -22.18
C ARG A 61 -5.61 -2.46 -21.96
N VAL A 62 -6.13 -3.18 -20.95
CA VAL A 62 -5.82 -4.61 -20.75
C VAL A 62 -6.24 -5.43 -21.98
N ASN A 63 -7.42 -5.16 -22.54
CA ASN A 63 -7.85 -5.77 -23.82
C ASN A 63 -6.85 -5.50 -24.96
N ASN A 64 -6.35 -4.27 -25.08
CA ASN A 64 -5.34 -3.91 -26.08
C ASN A 64 -4.02 -4.68 -25.88
N LEU A 65 -3.60 -4.91 -24.63
CA LEU A 65 -2.45 -5.76 -24.33
C LEU A 65 -2.71 -7.20 -24.77
N LEU A 66 -3.83 -7.79 -24.33
CA LEU A 66 -4.16 -9.19 -24.57
C LEU A 66 -4.37 -9.50 -26.05
N SER A 67 -4.92 -8.58 -26.82
CA SER A 67 -5.21 -8.73 -28.25
C SER A 67 -3.97 -8.76 -29.15
N ARG A 68 -2.78 -8.46 -28.61
CA ARG A 68 -1.51 -8.52 -29.36
C ARG A 68 -0.92 -9.92 -29.46
N PHE A 69 -1.37 -10.85 -28.62
CA PHE A 69 -0.91 -12.22 -28.64
C PHE A 69 -1.76 -13.04 -29.62
N GLY A 70 -1.08 -13.86 -30.41
CA GLY A 70 -1.68 -14.77 -31.40
C GLY A 70 -1.35 -16.23 -31.10
N SER A 71 -1.58 -17.10 -32.08
CA SER A 71 -1.28 -18.52 -32.02
C SER A 71 0.19 -18.77 -31.66
N GLY A 72 0.44 -19.78 -30.85
CA GLY A 72 1.78 -20.05 -30.29
C GLY A 72 2.04 -19.44 -28.90
N TRP A 73 1.21 -18.51 -28.45
CA TRP A 73 1.26 -18.00 -27.09
C TRP A 73 0.28 -18.71 -26.16
N ALA A 74 0.64 -18.77 -24.88
CA ALA A 74 -0.24 -19.15 -23.78
C ALA A 74 -0.04 -18.19 -22.62
N LEU A 75 -1.14 -17.65 -22.08
CA LEU A 75 -1.14 -16.71 -20.98
C LEU A 75 -1.77 -17.37 -19.75
N HIS A 76 -1.08 -17.33 -18.61
CA HIS A 76 -1.64 -17.71 -17.31
C HIS A 76 -1.74 -16.46 -16.46
N ILE A 77 -2.96 -16.05 -16.16
CA ILE A 77 -3.28 -14.92 -15.30
C ILE A 77 -3.73 -15.50 -13.97
N GLU A 78 -3.01 -15.21 -12.91
CA GLU A 78 -3.18 -15.86 -11.61
C GLU A 78 -3.37 -14.83 -10.49
N ALA A 79 -4.28 -15.14 -9.56
CA ALA A 79 -4.33 -14.58 -8.23
C ALA A 79 -4.03 -15.70 -7.21
N ASP A 80 -2.92 -15.61 -6.54
CA ASP A 80 -2.51 -16.51 -5.47
C ASP A 80 -2.81 -15.88 -4.11
N ARG A 81 -3.94 -16.29 -3.49
CA ARG A 81 -4.32 -15.84 -2.16
C ARG A 81 -3.65 -16.73 -1.12
N ARG A 82 -2.72 -16.15 -0.39
CA ARG A 82 -1.88 -16.84 0.60
C ARG A 82 -2.13 -16.32 2.01
N PRO A 83 -1.88 -17.13 3.06
CA PRO A 83 -1.88 -16.61 4.42
C PRO A 83 -0.84 -15.48 4.55
N SER A 84 -1.24 -14.35 5.15
CA SER A 84 -0.35 -13.30 5.60
C SER A 84 0.34 -13.77 6.88
N VAL A 85 1.66 -13.81 6.90
CA VAL A 85 2.36 -14.76 7.75
C VAL A 85 2.57 -14.29 9.17
N THR A 86 2.84 -13.00 9.43
CA THR A 86 3.21 -12.60 10.79
C THR A 86 2.96 -11.12 11.06
N TYR A 87 2.61 -10.81 12.31
CA TYR A 87 2.73 -9.46 12.84
C TYR A 87 4.20 -9.06 12.88
N PRO A 88 4.59 -7.84 12.42
CA PRO A 88 5.99 -7.47 12.32
C PRO A 88 6.63 -7.34 13.70
N GLU A 89 7.80 -7.94 13.85
CA GLU A 89 8.60 -7.79 15.04
C GLU A 89 9.21 -6.40 15.14
N SER A 90 9.28 -5.88 16.36
CA SER A 90 9.85 -4.56 16.66
C SER A 90 10.62 -4.60 17.97
N THR A 91 11.65 -3.78 18.07
CA THR A 91 12.35 -3.52 19.31
C THR A 91 11.86 -2.21 19.88
N TRP A 92 11.51 -2.19 21.15
CA TRP A 92 10.91 -1.03 21.79
C TRP A 92 11.81 -0.50 22.89
N ARG A 93 11.92 0.81 22.98
CA ARG A 93 12.61 1.50 24.07
C ARG A 93 11.65 1.92 25.17
N ASP A 94 10.42 2.27 24.78
CA ASP A 94 9.41 2.84 25.67
C ASP A 94 8.36 1.77 26.04
N PRO A 95 8.19 1.42 27.32
CA PRO A 95 7.24 0.37 27.76
C PRO A 95 5.79 0.61 27.34
N ALA A 96 5.33 1.88 27.35
CA ALA A 96 3.98 2.19 26.93
C ALA A 96 3.76 1.98 25.41
N ALA A 97 4.76 2.32 24.59
CA ALA A 97 4.70 2.08 23.16
C ALA A 97 4.71 0.58 22.84
N TRP A 98 5.54 -0.18 23.54
CA TRP A 98 5.57 -1.65 23.48
C TRP A 98 4.22 -2.26 23.84
N LEU A 99 3.62 -1.85 24.95
CA LEU A 99 2.34 -2.39 25.42
C LEU A 99 1.20 -2.13 24.44
N VAL A 100 1.16 -0.95 23.83
CA VAL A 100 0.20 -0.62 22.77
C VAL A 100 0.40 -1.53 21.55
N ASP A 101 1.65 -1.82 21.18
CA ASP A 101 1.95 -2.72 20.06
C ASP A 101 1.60 -4.18 20.37
N GLU A 102 1.84 -4.64 21.62
CA GLU A 102 1.44 -5.98 22.08
C GLU A 102 -0.08 -6.16 22.06
N GLU A 103 -0.86 -5.15 22.51
CA GLU A 103 -2.31 -5.17 22.38
C GLU A 103 -2.76 -5.31 20.93
N ARG A 104 -2.11 -4.58 20.00
CA ARG A 104 -2.38 -4.64 18.55
C ARG A 104 -1.98 -5.99 17.96
N ARG A 105 -0.86 -6.56 18.40
CA ARG A 105 -0.42 -7.90 18.01
C ARG A 105 -1.42 -8.96 18.47
N ALA A 106 -1.85 -8.90 19.73
CA ALA A 106 -2.85 -9.82 20.27
C ALA A 106 -4.18 -9.72 19.51
N ALA A 107 -4.66 -8.51 19.20
CA ALA A 107 -5.86 -8.30 18.40
C ALA A 107 -5.69 -8.86 16.97
N PHE A 108 -4.54 -8.66 16.34
CA PHE A 108 -4.23 -9.21 15.02
C PHE A 108 -4.27 -10.76 15.04
N GLU A 109 -3.71 -11.38 16.04
CA GLU A 109 -3.71 -12.85 16.21
C GLU A 109 -5.11 -13.38 16.55
N GLU A 110 -5.89 -12.67 17.37
CA GLU A 110 -7.27 -13.06 17.76
C GLU A 110 -8.24 -13.01 16.58
N HIS A 111 -8.07 -12.09 15.63
CA HIS A 111 -8.89 -12.00 14.42
C HIS A 111 -8.74 -13.21 13.48
N GLY A 112 -7.82 -14.12 13.78
CA GLY A 112 -7.60 -15.35 13.08
C GLY A 112 -6.61 -15.20 11.92
N ARG A 113 -6.83 -15.97 10.84
CA ARG A 113 -5.90 -15.98 9.71
C ARG A 113 -6.13 -14.79 8.80
N HIS A 114 -5.07 -14.06 8.51
CA HIS A 114 -5.05 -12.99 7.52
C HIS A 114 -4.54 -13.52 6.18
N PHE A 115 -5.00 -12.93 5.08
CA PHE A 115 -4.65 -13.38 3.74
C PHE A 115 -4.27 -12.19 2.86
N GLU A 116 -3.26 -12.40 2.02
CA GLU A 116 -2.82 -11.48 0.97
C GLU A 116 -2.93 -12.17 -0.39
N THR A 117 -3.15 -11.38 -1.43
CA THR A 117 -3.29 -11.90 -2.80
C THR A 117 -2.19 -11.29 -3.67
N ASP A 118 -1.36 -12.17 -4.25
CA ASP A 118 -0.35 -11.78 -5.23
C ASP A 118 -0.87 -12.11 -6.63
N CYS A 119 -0.70 -11.19 -7.59
CA CYS A 119 -1.12 -11.39 -8.97
C CYS A 119 0.07 -11.62 -9.89
N TYR A 120 -0.07 -12.60 -10.77
CA TYR A 120 0.97 -13.00 -11.74
C TYR A 120 0.40 -13.12 -13.15
N LEU A 121 1.18 -12.68 -14.14
CA LEU A 121 0.95 -12.99 -15.55
C LEU A 121 2.16 -13.76 -16.08
N THR A 122 1.98 -15.04 -16.35
CA THR A 122 3.00 -15.85 -17.03
C THR A 122 2.73 -15.91 -18.52
N LEU A 123 3.67 -15.42 -19.29
CA LEU A 123 3.70 -15.47 -20.76
C LEU A 123 4.52 -16.66 -21.19
N THR A 124 3.92 -17.57 -21.95
CA THR A 124 4.58 -18.73 -22.52
C THR A 124 4.49 -18.66 -24.03
N TRP A 125 5.60 -18.89 -24.73
CA TRP A 125 5.66 -18.85 -26.18
C TRP A 125 6.34 -20.07 -26.75
N MET A 126 5.67 -20.72 -27.70
CA MET A 126 6.20 -21.83 -28.49
C MET A 126 6.79 -21.27 -29.78
N PRO A 127 8.11 -21.34 -29.99
CA PRO A 127 8.73 -20.97 -31.26
C PRO A 127 8.09 -21.73 -32.43
N PRO A 128 7.86 -21.11 -33.59
CA PRO A 128 7.32 -21.79 -34.74
C PRO A 128 8.25 -22.94 -35.16
N ALA A 129 7.67 -24.10 -35.41
CA ALA A 129 8.42 -25.25 -35.93
C ALA A 129 8.83 -24.94 -37.36
N ASP A 130 10.03 -24.45 -37.53
CA ASP A 130 10.54 -24.11 -38.85
C ASP A 130 10.80 -25.40 -39.65
N ARG A 131 9.91 -25.71 -40.60
CA ARG A 131 10.07 -26.86 -41.51
C ARG A 131 11.31 -26.67 -42.35
N THR A 132 11.71 -25.46 -42.62
CA THR A 132 12.89 -25.10 -43.40
C THR A 132 14.18 -25.40 -42.62
N ALA A 133 14.26 -25.10 -41.35
CA ALA A 133 15.42 -25.36 -40.49
C ALA A 133 15.71 -26.89 -40.37
N ARG A 134 14.68 -27.74 -40.40
CA ARG A 134 14.89 -29.21 -40.43
C ARG A 134 15.43 -29.70 -41.76
N ILE A 135 15.13 -29.03 -42.86
CA ILE A 135 15.62 -29.39 -44.21
C ILE A 135 17.03 -28.83 -44.38
N GLU A 136 17.32 -27.62 -43.88
CA GLU A 136 18.66 -27.04 -43.92
C GLU A 136 19.65 -27.78 -43.00
N GLN A 137 19.24 -28.27 -41.84
CA GLN A 137 20.05 -29.13 -40.96
C GLN A 137 20.50 -30.45 -41.64
N LEU A 138 19.78 -30.90 -42.67
CA LEU A 138 20.14 -32.08 -43.46
C LEU A 138 21.22 -31.77 -44.52
N PHE A 139 21.50 -30.50 -44.81
CA PHE A 139 22.42 -30.04 -45.86
C PHE A 139 23.59 -29.21 -45.37
N ILE A 140 23.71 -28.97 -44.03
CA ILE A 140 24.84 -28.19 -43.47
C ILE A 140 25.86 -29.18 -42.88
N ASP A 141 27.04 -29.19 -43.43
CA ASP A 141 28.17 -30.06 -43.06
C ASP A 141 28.85 -29.65 -41.72
N ASP A 142 28.43 -28.52 -41.07
CA ASP A 142 29.00 -28.07 -39.79
C ASP A 142 27.89 -27.77 -38.76
N PRO A 143 27.59 -28.72 -37.85
CA PRO A 143 26.49 -28.62 -36.91
C PRO A 143 26.76 -27.68 -35.72
N ALA A 144 27.94 -27.04 -35.62
CA ALA A 144 28.33 -26.34 -34.41
C ALA A 144 27.78 -24.89 -34.32
N ASP A 145 27.58 -24.20 -35.44
CA ASP A 145 27.21 -22.76 -35.43
C ASP A 145 25.71 -22.47 -35.66
N ALA A 146 25.00 -23.26 -36.42
CA ALA A 146 23.61 -22.99 -36.79
C ALA A 146 22.61 -23.13 -35.63
N PRO A 147 22.73 -24.10 -34.68
CA PRO A 147 21.79 -24.21 -33.53
C PRO A 147 21.86 -23.06 -32.56
N ALA A 148 23.05 -22.48 -32.32
CA ALA A 148 23.24 -21.43 -31.34
C ALA A 148 22.65 -20.09 -31.83
N ALA A 149 22.80 -19.73 -33.09
CA ALA A 149 22.25 -18.51 -33.68
C ALA A 149 20.71 -18.52 -33.67
N PHE A 150 20.10 -19.63 -33.97
CA PHE A 150 18.64 -19.82 -34.00
C PHE A 150 18.00 -19.59 -32.61
N TRP A 151 18.56 -20.20 -31.58
CA TRP A 151 18.05 -20.04 -30.22
C TRP A 151 18.25 -18.63 -29.69
N THR A 152 19.34 -17.97 -30.03
CA THR A 152 19.61 -16.59 -29.65
C THR A 152 18.57 -15.62 -30.24
N GLU A 153 18.17 -15.82 -31.51
CA GLU A 153 17.15 -15.01 -32.17
C GLU A 153 15.79 -15.20 -31.55
N HIS A 154 15.40 -16.44 -31.26
CA HIS A 154 14.12 -16.74 -30.59
C HIS A 154 14.05 -16.20 -29.16
N LEU A 155 15.14 -16.30 -28.40
CA LEU A 155 15.23 -15.70 -27.07
C LEU A 155 15.09 -14.18 -27.14
N ALA A 156 15.82 -13.52 -28.06
CA ALA A 156 15.75 -12.07 -28.25
C ALA A 156 14.34 -11.59 -28.66
N HIS A 157 13.67 -12.37 -29.53
CA HIS A 157 12.28 -12.08 -29.90
C HIS A 157 11.35 -12.21 -28.68
N PHE A 158 11.46 -13.29 -27.92
CA PHE A 158 10.67 -13.53 -26.71
C PHE A 158 10.89 -12.44 -25.65
N GLU A 159 12.15 -12.06 -25.41
CA GLU A 159 12.51 -10.95 -24.50
C GLU A 159 11.90 -9.62 -24.95
N THR A 160 11.92 -9.35 -26.25
CA THR A 160 11.36 -8.11 -26.82
C THR A 160 9.85 -8.05 -26.61
N GLU A 161 9.10 -9.13 -26.95
CA GLU A 161 7.65 -9.15 -26.85
C GLU A 161 7.18 -9.16 -25.40
N THR A 162 7.85 -9.92 -24.51
CA THR A 162 7.51 -9.90 -23.08
C THR A 162 7.85 -8.56 -22.42
N SER A 163 8.94 -7.89 -22.82
CA SER A 163 9.28 -6.56 -22.32
C SER A 163 8.25 -5.51 -22.73
N ARG A 164 7.77 -5.55 -23.99
CA ARG A 164 6.67 -4.69 -24.45
C ARG A 164 5.40 -4.91 -23.64
N ALA A 165 5.07 -6.19 -23.35
CA ALA A 165 3.91 -6.52 -22.53
C ALA A 165 4.04 -5.94 -21.11
N ARG A 166 5.21 -6.10 -20.46
CA ARG A 166 5.50 -5.53 -19.14
C ARG A 166 5.41 -4.01 -19.16
N ASP A 167 5.97 -3.33 -20.16
CA ASP A 167 5.93 -1.87 -20.28
C ASP A 167 4.50 -1.37 -20.42
N MET A 168 3.67 -2.03 -21.24
CA MET A 168 2.25 -1.72 -21.37
C MET A 168 1.50 -1.93 -20.05
N MET A 169 1.85 -2.95 -19.25
CA MET A 169 1.27 -3.14 -17.92
C MET A 169 1.73 -2.04 -16.95
N ALA A 170 3.01 -1.68 -16.96
CA ALA A 170 3.56 -0.65 -16.08
C ALA A 170 2.95 0.75 -16.32
N ASP A 171 2.46 1.02 -17.54
CA ASP A 171 1.70 2.24 -17.85
C ASP A 171 0.27 2.25 -17.24
N LEU A 172 -0.22 1.09 -16.79
CA LEU A 172 -1.60 0.88 -16.34
C LEU A 172 -1.71 0.55 -14.85
N MET A 173 -0.72 -0.19 -14.36
CA MET A 173 -0.72 -0.82 -13.05
C MET A 173 0.24 -0.08 -12.13
N PRO A 174 -0.12 0.15 -10.86
CA PRO A 174 0.80 0.69 -9.86
C PRO A 174 2.11 -0.09 -9.75
N GLU A 175 2.06 -1.39 -10.05
CA GLU A 175 3.24 -2.27 -10.06
C GLU A 175 3.14 -3.28 -11.19
N ALA A 176 4.18 -3.38 -12.02
CA ALA A 176 4.36 -4.45 -13.00
C ALA A 176 5.85 -4.67 -13.25
N ARG A 177 6.37 -5.81 -12.81
CA ARG A 177 7.79 -6.16 -12.93
C ARG A 177 7.99 -7.64 -13.24
N PHE A 178 9.08 -7.95 -13.88
CA PHE A 178 9.46 -9.35 -14.02
C PHE A 178 9.92 -9.92 -12.68
N LEU A 179 9.65 -11.20 -12.45
CA LEU A 179 10.29 -11.96 -11.39
C LEU A 179 11.77 -12.18 -11.76
N ASP A 180 12.64 -12.07 -10.77
CA ASP A 180 14.03 -12.52 -10.91
C ASP A 180 14.13 -14.06 -10.82
N ASP A 181 15.33 -14.60 -10.82
CA ASP A 181 15.55 -16.06 -10.79
C ASP A 181 15.04 -16.71 -9.50
N ASP A 182 15.34 -16.12 -8.33
CA ASP A 182 14.92 -16.63 -7.02
C ASP A 182 13.40 -16.53 -6.86
N GLU A 183 12.82 -15.40 -7.25
CA GLU A 183 11.38 -15.19 -7.23
C GLU A 183 10.64 -16.12 -8.20
N THR A 184 11.18 -16.33 -9.41
CA THR A 184 10.61 -17.27 -10.38
C THR A 184 10.57 -18.69 -9.82
N LEU A 185 11.67 -19.16 -9.26
CA LEU A 185 11.71 -20.51 -8.66
C LEU A 185 10.82 -20.63 -7.43
N THR A 186 10.76 -19.58 -6.59
CA THR A 186 9.87 -19.53 -5.43
C THR A 186 8.40 -19.60 -5.85
N TYR A 187 8.01 -18.83 -6.88
CA TYR A 187 6.66 -18.87 -7.44
C TYR A 187 6.30 -20.24 -8.01
N LEU A 188 7.16 -20.81 -8.84
CA LEU A 188 6.93 -22.15 -9.42
C LEU A 188 6.83 -23.24 -8.33
N HIS A 189 7.69 -23.17 -7.31
CA HIS A 189 7.63 -24.08 -6.16
C HIS A 189 6.30 -23.94 -5.40
N ALA A 190 5.85 -22.73 -5.14
CA ALA A 190 4.58 -22.48 -4.44
C ALA A 190 3.35 -23.04 -5.16
N CYS A 191 3.43 -23.18 -6.51
CA CYS A 191 2.37 -23.81 -7.31
C CYS A 191 2.21 -25.31 -7.05
N ILE A 192 3.27 -26.01 -6.65
CA ILE A 192 3.34 -27.47 -6.57
C ILE A 192 3.70 -28.03 -5.18
N SER A 193 3.96 -27.18 -4.20
CA SER A 193 4.33 -27.55 -2.84
C SER A 193 3.27 -27.11 -1.82
N VAL A 194 3.15 -27.85 -0.73
CA VAL A 194 2.37 -27.47 0.47
C VAL A 194 3.16 -26.53 1.36
N THR A 195 4.49 -26.51 1.21
CA THR A 195 5.39 -25.66 1.98
C THR A 195 5.73 -24.42 1.18
N ARG A 196 5.55 -23.24 1.77
CA ARG A 196 6.00 -21.97 1.16
C ARG A 196 7.37 -21.61 1.71
N GLN A 197 8.36 -21.59 0.84
CA GLN A 197 9.75 -21.24 1.16
C GLN A 197 10.39 -20.52 -0.03
N THR A 198 11.34 -19.65 0.27
CA THR A 198 12.16 -19.03 -0.78
C THR A 198 13.11 -20.05 -1.38
N VAL A 199 13.07 -20.20 -2.69
CA VAL A 199 13.99 -21.06 -3.45
C VAL A 199 15.03 -20.18 -4.12
N ARG A 200 16.31 -20.46 -3.84
CA ARG A 200 17.42 -19.75 -4.48
C ARG A 200 17.84 -20.43 -5.76
N ALA A 201 18.14 -19.66 -6.78
CA ALA A 201 18.65 -20.16 -8.04
C ALA A 201 20.05 -20.81 -7.84
N PRO A 202 20.23 -22.05 -8.30
CA PRO A 202 21.51 -22.71 -8.19
C PRO A 202 22.55 -22.06 -9.12
N SER A 203 23.81 -22.03 -8.68
CA SER A 203 24.92 -21.49 -9.48
C SER A 203 25.23 -22.27 -10.75
N LEU A 204 24.77 -23.52 -10.84
CA LEU A 204 24.89 -24.39 -12.01
C LEU A 204 23.50 -24.69 -12.57
N PRO A 205 23.33 -24.81 -13.90
CA PRO A 205 22.07 -25.21 -14.48
C PRO A 205 21.58 -26.55 -13.92
N MET A 206 20.36 -26.58 -13.39
CA MET A 206 19.72 -27.78 -12.85
C MET A 206 18.34 -27.99 -13.49
N CYS A 207 17.91 -29.25 -13.58
CA CYS A 207 16.56 -29.58 -14.00
C CYS A 207 15.56 -29.11 -12.91
N LEU A 208 14.65 -28.21 -13.26
CA LEU A 208 13.69 -27.59 -12.33
C LEU A 208 12.68 -28.60 -11.79
N ASP A 209 12.31 -29.60 -12.56
CA ASP A 209 11.43 -30.69 -12.12
C ASP A 209 12.04 -31.56 -11.01
N ALA A 210 13.36 -31.65 -10.96
CA ALA A 210 14.08 -32.34 -9.88
C ALA A 210 14.35 -31.40 -8.69
N LEU A 211 14.55 -30.09 -8.94
CA LEU A 211 14.87 -29.10 -7.91
C LEU A 211 13.63 -28.71 -7.09
N LEU A 212 12.48 -28.54 -7.75
CA LEU A 212 11.30 -27.91 -7.14
C LEU A 212 10.33 -28.92 -6.52
N VAL A 213 10.39 -30.22 -6.87
CA VAL A 213 9.43 -31.20 -6.37
C VAL A 213 9.86 -31.72 -5.01
N ASP A 214 9.18 -31.30 -3.97
CA ASP A 214 9.33 -31.76 -2.59
C ASP A 214 8.08 -32.49 -2.06
N THR A 215 6.96 -32.37 -2.75
CA THR A 215 5.65 -32.82 -2.31
C THR A 215 5.06 -33.84 -3.31
N PRO A 216 4.63 -35.04 -2.86
CA PRO A 216 4.05 -36.04 -3.75
C PRO A 216 2.62 -35.69 -4.16
N LEU A 217 2.28 -35.89 -5.42
CA LEU A 217 0.91 -35.83 -5.93
C LEU A 217 0.29 -37.24 -5.93
N THR A 218 -0.87 -37.39 -5.29
CA THR A 218 -1.68 -38.63 -5.32
C THR A 218 -2.94 -38.36 -6.13
N GLY A 219 -3.16 -39.12 -7.18
CA GLY A 219 -4.34 -38.99 -8.05
C GLY A 219 -5.62 -39.54 -7.42
N GLY A 220 -6.71 -39.52 -8.19
CA GLY A 220 -8.02 -40.03 -7.79
C GLY A 220 -9.14 -38.98 -7.95
N LEU A 221 -10.35 -39.30 -7.48
CA LEU A 221 -11.50 -38.36 -7.55
C LEU A 221 -11.35 -37.17 -6.62
N SER A 222 -10.51 -37.27 -5.62
CA SER A 222 -10.10 -36.21 -4.71
C SER A 222 -8.58 -36.29 -4.61
N PRO A 223 -7.83 -35.69 -5.54
CA PRO A 223 -6.37 -35.73 -5.54
C PRO A 223 -5.80 -35.06 -4.29
N ARG A 224 -4.61 -35.45 -3.91
CA ARG A 224 -3.89 -34.91 -2.76
C ARG A 224 -2.50 -34.45 -3.17
N LEU A 225 -2.10 -33.32 -2.65
CA LEU A 225 -0.73 -32.80 -2.70
C LEU A 225 -0.13 -32.92 -1.29
N GLY A 226 0.79 -33.87 -1.10
CA GLY A 226 1.22 -34.27 0.23
C GLY A 226 0.04 -34.74 1.09
N GLU A 227 -0.15 -34.10 2.23
CA GLU A 227 -1.25 -34.38 3.15
C GLU A 227 -2.52 -33.54 2.83
N GLU A 228 -2.45 -32.55 1.93
CA GLU A 228 -3.58 -31.67 1.62
C GLU A 228 -4.46 -32.22 0.50
N THR A 229 -5.77 -32.23 0.70
CA THR A 229 -6.78 -32.57 -0.30
C THR A 229 -6.97 -31.39 -1.24
N LEU A 230 -6.86 -31.62 -2.54
CA LEU A 230 -7.09 -30.64 -3.59
C LEU A 230 -8.57 -30.67 -4.01
N LYS A 231 -9.18 -29.50 -4.13
CA LYS A 231 -10.49 -29.30 -4.75
C LYS A 231 -10.36 -28.25 -5.83
N ILE A 232 -10.89 -28.55 -7.00
CA ILE A 232 -10.77 -27.71 -8.19
C ILE A 232 -12.16 -27.38 -8.73
N LEU A 233 -12.43 -26.12 -8.96
CA LEU A 233 -13.64 -25.63 -9.60
C LEU A 233 -13.26 -25.00 -10.95
N THR A 234 -13.88 -25.46 -12.03
CA THR A 234 -13.66 -24.92 -13.37
C THR A 234 -14.91 -24.15 -13.84
N ILE A 235 -14.72 -22.94 -14.33
CA ILE A 235 -15.79 -22.10 -14.94
C ILE A 235 -15.96 -22.58 -16.38
N ASN A 236 -17.21 -22.87 -16.78
CA ASN A 236 -17.55 -23.38 -18.11
C ASN A 236 -18.69 -22.64 -18.82
N GLY A 237 -19.34 -21.70 -18.16
CA GLY A 237 -20.36 -20.83 -18.74
C GLY A 237 -20.31 -19.43 -18.13
N PHE A 238 -20.64 -18.43 -18.95
CA PHE A 238 -20.44 -17.03 -18.66
C PHE A 238 -21.79 -16.29 -18.55
N PRO A 239 -21.90 -15.21 -17.77
CA PRO A 239 -23.10 -14.37 -17.74
C PRO A 239 -23.29 -13.65 -19.07
N ALA A 240 -24.53 -13.17 -19.33
CA ALA A 240 -24.86 -12.44 -20.54
C ALA A 240 -24.17 -11.07 -20.65
N ALA A 241 -23.80 -10.46 -19.52
CA ALA A 241 -23.06 -9.20 -19.46
C ALA A 241 -21.89 -9.35 -18.50
N GLY A 242 -20.72 -8.83 -18.88
CA GLY A 242 -19.54 -8.76 -18.04
C GLY A 242 -19.27 -7.34 -17.58
N GLU A 243 -18.76 -7.20 -16.37
CA GLU A 243 -18.28 -5.93 -15.81
C GLU A 243 -16.82 -6.09 -15.32
N PRO A 244 -16.01 -5.02 -15.32
CA PRO A 244 -14.65 -5.07 -14.82
C PRO A 244 -14.57 -5.60 -13.40
N GLY A 245 -13.70 -6.59 -13.14
CA GLY A 245 -13.52 -7.16 -11.81
C GLY A 245 -14.72 -7.98 -11.31
N ILE A 246 -15.53 -8.56 -12.18
CA ILE A 246 -16.76 -9.31 -11.84
C ILE A 246 -16.53 -10.45 -10.82
N LEU A 247 -15.28 -10.96 -10.72
CA LEU A 247 -14.89 -12.00 -9.76
C LEU A 247 -14.10 -11.47 -8.55
N SER A 248 -13.98 -10.16 -8.37
CA SER A 248 -13.22 -9.55 -7.26
C SER A 248 -13.75 -9.90 -5.86
N GLU A 249 -15.02 -10.30 -5.72
CA GLU A 249 -15.57 -10.82 -4.46
C GLU A 249 -14.81 -12.05 -3.92
N LEU A 250 -14.07 -12.76 -4.76
CA LEU A 250 -13.20 -13.85 -4.30
C LEU A 250 -12.15 -13.37 -3.27
N ASP A 251 -11.67 -12.13 -3.38
CA ASP A 251 -10.71 -11.56 -2.43
C ASP A 251 -11.27 -11.33 -1.01
N GLN A 252 -12.58 -11.41 -0.84
CA GLN A 252 -13.22 -11.33 0.49
C GLN A 252 -13.25 -12.67 1.22
N LEU A 253 -12.90 -13.78 0.53
CA LEU A 253 -12.89 -15.09 1.15
C LEU A 253 -11.78 -15.21 2.21
N GLY A 254 -12.12 -15.74 3.38
CA GLY A 254 -11.24 -15.89 4.54
C GLY A 254 -10.39 -17.17 4.50
N PHE A 255 -9.91 -17.60 3.33
CA PHE A 255 -9.02 -18.75 3.17
C PHE A 255 -8.15 -18.63 1.92
N ALA A 256 -7.09 -19.46 1.87
CA ALA A 256 -6.16 -19.49 0.75
C ALA A 256 -6.75 -20.21 -0.47
N TYR A 257 -6.48 -19.66 -1.64
CA TYR A 257 -6.84 -20.28 -2.93
C TYR A 257 -5.86 -19.83 -4.02
N ARG A 258 -5.78 -20.58 -5.12
CA ARG A 258 -5.19 -20.15 -6.38
C ARG A 258 -6.30 -20.03 -7.44
N TRP A 259 -6.47 -18.85 -8.00
CA TRP A 259 -7.37 -18.58 -9.10
C TRP A 259 -6.54 -18.34 -10.35
N VAL A 260 -6.62 -19.26 -11.31
CA VAL A 260 -5.82 -19.22 -12.54
C VAL A 260 -6.73 -19.18 -13.75
N THR A 261 -6.53 -18.22 -14.62
CA THR A 261 -7.15 -18.13 -15.93
C THR A 261 -6.07 -18.36 -17.00
N ARG A 262 -6.15 -19.49 -17.67
CA ARG A 262 -5.30 -19.80 -18.82
C ARG A 262 -6.01 -19.37 -20.08
N PHE A 263 -5.32 -18.61 -20.95
CA PHE A 263 -5.82 -18.15 -22.23
C PHE A 263 -4.86 -18.54 -23.35
N LEU A 264 -5.38 -19.22 -24.38
CA LEU A 264 -4.66 -19.62 -25.58
C LEU A 264 -5.19 -18.75 -26.74
N PRO A 265 -4.54 -17.64 -27.09
CA PRO A 265 -4.98 -16.75 -28.15
C PRO A 265 -4.93 -17.43 -29.51
N LEU A 266 -5.85 -17.03 -30.40
CA LEU A 266 -5.93 -17.49 -31.77
C LEU A 266 -5.58 -16.36 -32.72
N ASP A 267 -4.87 -16.69 -33.80
CA ASP A 267 -4.72 -15.76 -34.91
C ASP A 267 -6.08 -15.46 -35.58
N LYS A 268 -6.21 -14.25 -36.12
CA LYS A 268 -7.48 -13.79 -36.72
C LYS A 268 -8.10 -14.80 -37.69
N PRO A 269 -7.39 -15.44 -38.65
CA PRO A 269 -7.96 -16.44 -39.56
C PRO A 269 -8.49 -17.70 -38.85
N GLU A 270 -7.82 -18.10 -37.75
CA GLU A 270 -8.20 -19.29 -36.97
C GLU A 270 -9.44 -19.00 -36.12
N ALA A 271 -9.48 -17.80 -35.50
CA ALA A 271 -10.65 -17.31 -34.79
C ALA A 271 -11.87 -17.17 -35.69
N GLU A 272 -11.73 -16.57 -36.87
CA GLU A 272 -12.79 -16.46 -37.88
C GLU A 272 -13.34 -17.84 -38.29
N LYS A 273 -12.45 -18.79 -38.57
CA LYS A 273 -12.83 -20.18 -38.90
C LYS A 273 -13.62 -20.83 -37.77
N THR A 274 -13.20 -20.65 -36.54
CA THR A 274 -13.83 -21.22 -35.34
C THR A 274 -15.21 -20.59 -35.11
N LEU A 275 -15.32 -19.26 -35.14
CA LEU A 275 -16.59 -18.53 -35.00
C LEU A 275 -17.58 -18.89 -36.11
N ASN A 276 -17.11 -18.98 -37.36
CA ASN A 276 -17.93 -19.42 -38.48
C ASN A 276 -18.42 -20.86 -38.31
N ALA A 277 -17.64 -21.74 -37.70
CA ALA A 277 -18.07 -23.11 -37.38
C ALA A 277 -19.17 -23.11 -36.30
N TYR A 278 -19.04 -22.27 -35.24
CA TYR A 278 -20.06 -22.08 -34.21
C TYR A 278 -21.35 -21.53 -34.83
N MET A 279 -21.28 -20.47 -35.62
CA MET A 279 -22.43 -19.86 -36.31
C MET A 279 -23.18 -20.88 -37.15
N ARG A 280 -22.45 -21.65 -38.01
CA ARG A 280 -23.05 -22.72 -38.84
C ARG A 280 -23.70 -23.79 -38.00
N ASN A 281 -23.11 -24.23 -36.91
CA ASN A 281 -23.67 -25.24 -36.03
C ASN A 281 -25.00 -24.75 -35.38
N TRP A 282 -25.07 -23.49 -34.99
CA TRP A 282 -26.32 -22.90 -34.44
C TRP A 282 -27.38 -22.68 -35.49
N PHE A 283 -27.03 -22.19 -36.70
CA PHE A 283 -27.96 -22.11 -37.82
C PHE A 283 -28.51 -23.45 -38.20
N ALA A 284 -27.71 -24.53 -38.16
CA ALA A 284 -28.16 -25.89 -38.41
C ALA A 284 -29.15 -26.40 -37.34
N LYS A 285 -29.02 -25.97 -36.09
CA LYS A 285 -29.93 -26.30 -34.99
C LYS A 285 -31.21 -25.48 -34.94
N ARG A 286 -31.25 -24.39 -35.69
CA ARG A 286 -32.39 -23.47 -35.78
C ARG A 286 -33.65 -24.19 -36.27
N ARG A 287 -33.51 -25.20 -37.16
CA ARG A 287 -34.61 -26.01 -37.66
C ARG A 287 -34.40 -27.45 -37.20
N SER A 288 -35.37 -28.03 -36.52
CA SER A 288 -35.35 -29.43 -36.21
C SER A 288 -35.55 -30.24 -37.50
N LEU A 289 -34.89 -31.40 -37.64
CA LEU A 289 -35.11 -32.30 -38.75
C LEU A 289 -36.59 -32.66 -38.95
N THR A 290 -37.37 -32.74 -37.90
CA THR A 290 -38.79 -32.97 -37.90
C THR A 290 -39.60 -31.78 -38.44
N SER A 291 -39.14 -30.53 -38.18
CA SER A 291 -39.79 -29.33 -38.78
C SER A 291 -39.52 -29.19 -40.26
N TYR A 292 -38.27 -29.55 -40.68
CA TYR A 292 -37.88 -29.57 -42.10
C TYR A 292 -38.65 -30.64 -42.91
N LEU A 293 -38.80 -31.85 -42.35
CA LEU A 293 -39.60 -32.90 -42.92
C LEU A 293 -41.11 -32.54 -43.00
N ARG A 294 -41.63 -31.84 -42.01
CA ARG A 294 -43.01 -31.36 -42.00
C ARG A 294 -43.23 -30.27 -43.03
N GLU A 295 -42.33 -29.31 -43.19
CA GLU A 295 -42.36 -28.26 -44.20
C GLU A 295 -42.40 -28.86 -45.63
N ILE A 296 -41.59 -29.92 -45.88
CA ILE A 296 -41.58 -30.64 -47.13
C ILE A 296 -42.90 -31.41 -47.36
N LEU A 297 -43.52 -31.93 -46.29
CA LEU A 297 -44.75 -32.74 -46.39
C LEU A 297 -46.01 -31.93 -46.39
N THR A 298 -46.05 -30.73 -45.75
CA THR A 298 -47.27 -29.93 -45.57
C THR A 298 -47.28 -28.59 -46.32
N ASN A 299 -46.18 -28.19 -46.92
CA ASN A 299 -45.99 -26.91 -47.61
C ASN A 299 -46.37 -25.65 -46.77
N GLU A 300 -46.42 -25.79 -45.43
CA GLU A 300 -46.64 -24.70 -44.49
C GLU A 300 -45.33 -24.29 -43.82
N PRO A 301 -45.02 -22.97 -43.72
CA PRO A 301 -43.79 -22.51 -43.04
C PRO A 301 -43.83 -22.92 -41.58
N ALA A 302 -42.71 -23.50 -41.08
CA ALA A 302 -42.58 -23.95 -39.70
C ALA A 302 -42.62 -22.75 -38.72
N THR A 303 -43.65 -22.72 -37.89
CA THR A 303 -43.90 -21.67 -36.89
C THR A 303 -43.09 -21.81 -35.60
N LEU A 304 -42.38 -22.92 -35.40
CA LEU A 304 -41.54 -23.16 -34.22
C LEU A 304 -40.07 -23.02 -34.60
N LEU A 305 -39.56 -21.82 -34.50
CA LEU A 305 -38.13 -21.48 -34.53
C LEU A 305 -37.56 -21.67 -33.12
N ASN A 306 -36.38 -22.24 -33.04
CA ASN A 306 -35.65 -22.30 -31.78
C ASN A 306 -34.97 -20.91 -31.53
N THR A 307 -35.64 -20.05 -30.75
CA THR A 307 -35.21 -18.70 -30.44
C THR A 307 -33.83 -18.67 -29.78
N ASP A 308 -33.46 -19.68 -29.02
CA ASP A 308 -32.12 -19.80 -28.41
C ASP A 308 -31.07 -20.01 -29.51
N ALA A 309 -31.33 -20.85 -30.48
CA ALA A 309 -30.38 -21.05 -31.61
C ALA A 309 -30.25 -19.80 -32.48
N ASP A 310 -31.34 -18.99 -32.62
CA ASP A 310 -31.28 -17.71 -33.33
C ASP A 310 -30.43 -16.68 -32.59
N ASN A 311 -30.58 -16.56 -31.25
CA ASN A 311 -29.79 -15.68 -30.40
C ASN A 311 -28.30 -16.06 -30.43
N GLN A 312 -27.98 -17.34 -30.31
CA GLN A 312 -26.60 -17.84 -30.38
C GLN A 312 -25.95 -17.62 -31.75
N ALA A 313 -26.70 -17.66 -32.82
CA ALA A 313 -26.24 -17.35 -34.18
C ALA A 313 -25.99 -15.83 -34.36
N ALA A 314 -26.83 -15.00 -33.77
CA ALA A 314 -26.65 -13.54 -33.77
C ALA A 314 -25.44 -13.13 -32.95
N ASP A 315 -25.24 -13.72 -31.77
CA ASP A 315 -24.06 -13.50 -30.91
C ASP A 315 -22.77 -13.87 -31.66
N ALA A 316 -22.77 -14.98 -32.42
CA ALA A 316 -21.60 -15.37 -33.20
C ALA A 316 -21.32 -14.41 -34.37
N ASP A 317 -22.37 -13.79 -34.97
CA ASP A 317 -22.20 -12.78 -36.02
C ASP A 317 -21.66 -11.46 -35.46
N GLU A 318 -22.13 -11.01 -34.29
CA GLU A 318 -21.60 -9.84 -33.59
C GLU A 318 -20.11 -10.06 -33.20
N ALA A 319 -19.79 -11.27 -32.74
CA ALA A 319 -18.41 -11.64 -32.43
C ALA A 319 -17.49 -11.56 -33.67
N LEU A 320 -17.96 -12.01 -34.84
CA LEU A 320 -17.26 -11.89 -36.13
C LEU A 320 -17.07 -10.44 -36.55
N GLN A 321 -18.06 -9.58 -36.34
CA GLN A 321 -17.95 -8.16 -36.65
C GLN A 321 -16.92 -7.49 -35.76
N SER A 322 -16.93 -7.75 -34.45
CA SER A 322 -15.97 -7.21 -33.47
C SER A 322 -14.54 -7.67 -33.76
N LEU A 323 -14.35 -8.94 -34.15
CA LEU A 323 -13.05 -9.49 -34.58
C LEU A 323 -12.62 -8.83 -35.89
N GLY A 324 -13.53 -8.67 -36.85
CA GLY A 324 -13.29 -8.04 -38.13
C GLY A 324 -12.80 -6.60 -38.00
N ALA A 325 -13.43 -5.83 -37.10
CA ALA A 325 -13.05 -4.45 -36.77
C ALA A 325 -11.72 -4.35 -35.99
N GLY A 326 -11.17 -5.45 -35.49
CA GLY A 326 -9.92 -5.47 -34.71
C GLY A 326 -10.06 -4.94 -33.28
N HIS A 327 -11.29 -4.87 -32.75
CA HIS A 327 -11.53 -4.39 -31.38
C HIS A 327 -11.16 -5.43 -30.33
N VAL A 328 -11.22 -6.72 -30.68
CA VAL A 328 -10.94 -7.86 -29.80
C VAL A 328 -10.18 -8.95 -30.54
N ALA A 329 -9.46 -9.76 -29.79
CA ALA A 329 -9.00 -11.07 -30.24
C ALA A 329 -9.81 -12.18 -29.53
N PHE A 330 -9.75 -13.39 -30.05
CA PHE A 330 -10.40 -14.55 -29.47
C PHE A 330 -9.36 -15.61 -29.11
N GLY A 331 -9.69 -16.42 -28.12
CA GLY A 331 -8.85 -17.54 -27.70
C GLY A 331 -9.63 -18.55 -26.85
N TYR A 332 -9.02 -19.67 -26.59
CA TYR A 332 -9.57 -20.67 -25.68
C TYR A 332 -9.23 -20.29 -24.24
N CYS A 333 -10.24 -20.17 -23.41
CA CYS A 333 -10.11 -19.78 -22.02
C CYS A 333 -10.40 -20.98 -21.09
N THR A 334 -9.60 -21.14 -20.06
CA THR A 334 -9.82 -22.10 -18.98
C THR A 334 -9.61 -21.39 -17.66
N THR A 335 -10.68 -21.13 -16.89
CA THR A 335 -10.56 -20.55 -15.56
C THR A 335 -10.81 -21.62 -14.52
N ALA A 336 -9.85 -21.82 -13.62
CA ALA A 336 -9.94 -22.79 -12.53
C ALA A 336 -9.54 -22.15 -11.20
N ILE A 337 -10.31 -22.45 -10.15
CA ILE A 337 -9.98 -22.07 -8.78
C ILE A 337 -9.62 -23.35 -8.00
N VAL A 338 -8.47 -23.34 -7.37
CA VAL A 338 -7.91 -24.44 -6.59
C VAL A 338 -7.92 -24.04 -5.13
N VAL A 339 -8.53 -24.86 -4.29
CA VAL A 339 -8.41 -24.80 -2.84
C VAL A 339 -7.76 -26.07 -2.31
N ARG A 340 -7.04 -25.98 -1.22
CA ARG A 340 -6.37 -27.11 -0.59
C ARG A 340 -6.41 -27.02 0.92
N HIS A 341 -6.64 -28.14 1.59
CA HIS A 341 -6.65 -28.24 3.03
C HIS A 341 -6.34 -29.66 3.50
N ALA A 342 -5.68 -29.81 4.66
CA ALA A 342 -5.39 -31.11 5.25
C ALA A 342 -6.69 -31.87 5.58
N ASP A 343 -7.72 -31.19 6.10
CA ASP A 343 -9.03 -31.74 6.30
C ASP A 343 -9.88 -31.64 5.02
N ALA A 344 -10.29 -32.78 4.48
CA ALA A 344 -11.09 -32.88 3.26
C ALA A 344 -12.48 -32.21 3.39
N SER A 345 -13.07 -32.21 4.58
CA SER A 345 -14.36 -31.56 4.84
C SER A 345 -14.26 -30.04 4.75
N VAL A 346 -13.18 -29.48 5.27
CA VAL A 346 -12.89 -28.02 5.18
C VAL A 346 -12.62 -27.64 3.72
N ALA A 347 -11.86 -28.43 2.97
CA ALA A 347 -11.64 -28.20 1.55
C ALA A 347 -12.95 -28.21 0.74
N GLU A 348 -13.88 -29.10 1.10
CA GLU A 348 -15.21 -29.16 0.48
C GLU A 348 -16.08 -27.94 0.83
N ASP A 349 -16.04 -27.46 2.06
CA ASP A 349 -16.78 -26.24 2.47
C ASP A 349 -16.20 -24.98 1.80
N GLN A 350 -14.86 -24.90 1.67
CA GLN A 350 -14.17 -23.81 0.97
C GLN A 350 -14.54 -23.77 -0.51
N ILE A 351 -14.49 -24.91 -1.23
CA ILE A 351 -14.86 -24.91 -2.64
C ILE A 351 -16.33 -24.57 -2.87
N ARG A 352 -17.24 -24.97 -1.96
CA ARG A 352 -18.65 -24.56 -1.98
C ARG A 352 -18.81 -23.05 -1.75
N ALA A 353 -17.97 -22.44 -0.92
CA ALA A 353 -17.96 -20.99 -0.76
C ALA A 353 -17.53 -20.27 -2.03
N VAL A 354 -16.49 -20.75 -2.70
CA VAL A 354 -16.08 -20.28 -4.04
C VAL A 354 -17.21 -20.43 -5.04
N GLU A 355 -17.85 -21.61 -5.10
CA GLU A 355 -18.97 -21.88 -6.00
C GLU A 355 -20.14 -20.91 -5.82
N ARG A 356 -20.47 -20.56 -4.58
CA ARG A 356 -21.53 -19.57 -4.28
C ARG A 356 -21.21 -18.19 -4.84
N VAL A 357 -19.97 -17.71 -4.69
CA VAL A 357 -19.53 -16.42 -5.26
C VAL A 357 -19.65 -16.44 -6.78
N ILE A 358 -19.10 -17.46 -7.44
CA ILE A 358 -19.09 -17.59 -8.90
C ILE A 358 -20.51 -17.68 -9.46
N ARG A 359 -21.36 -18.53 -8.88
CA ARG A 359 -22.77 -18.67 -9.29
C ARG A 359 -23.60 -17.42 -9.00
N GLY A 360 -23.31 -16.72 -7.90
CA GLY A 360 -23.92 -15.44 -7.55
C GLY A 360 -23.72 -14.36 -8.61
N ARG A 361 -22.61 -14.44 -9.36
CA ARG A 361 -22.27 -13.55 -10.49
C ARG A 361 -22.74 -14.06 -11.85
N GLY A 362 -23.58 -15.10 -11.89
CA GLY A 362 -24.21 -15.61 -13.11
C GLY A 362 -23.34 -16.57 -13.93
N PHE A 363 -22.20 -17.00 -13.42
CA PHE A 363 -21.38 -18.02 -14.09
C PHE A 363 -21.91 -19.42 -13.81
N THR A 364 -21.64 -20.35 -14.73
CA THR A 364 -21.77 -21.78 -14.45
C THR A 364 -20.38 -22.39 -14.24
N CYS A 365 -20.27 -23.31 -13.29
CA CYS A 365 -19.03 -23.94 -12.91
C CYS A 365 -19.23 -25.42 -12.59
N VAL A 366 -18.14 -26.18 -12.64
CA VAL A 366 -18.09 -27.61 -12.35
C VAL A 366 -17.01 -27.87 -11.31
N SER A 367 -17.38 -28.51 -10.19
CA SER A 367 -16.41 -29.06 -9.26
C SER A 367 -15.83 -30.33 -9.90
N GLU A 368 -14.54 -30.32 -10.19
CA GLU A 368 -13.85 -31.39 -10.90
C GLU A 368 -13.64 -32.60 -9.98
N SER A 369 -13.83 -33.77 -10.53
CA SER A 369 -13.63 -35.06 -9.84
C SER A 369 -12.80 -36.02 -10.70
N VAL A 370 -13.38 -36.55 -11.75
CA VAL A 370 -12.64 -37.49 -12.68
C VAL A 370 -11.51 -36.71 -13.38
N ASN A 371 -11.71 -35.46 -13.71
CA ASN A 371 -10.76 -34.62 -14.41
C ASN A 371 -9.93 -33.69 -13.44
N ALA A 372 -9.97 -33.98 -12.14
CA ALA A 372 -9.39 -33.07 -11.13
C ALA A 372 -7.88 -32.90 -11.28
N VAL A 373 -7.13 -33.99 -11.54
CA VAL A 373 -5.66 -33.90 -11.74
C VAL A 373 -5.34 -33.07 -12.97
N GLU A 374 -6.00 -33.36 -14.12
CA GLU A 374 -5.79 -32.61 -15.37
C GLU A 374 -6.19 -31.10 -15.19
N ALA A 375 -7.28 -30.84 -14.48
CA ALA A 375 -7.70 -29.49 -14.19
C ALA A 375 -6.66 -28.74 -13.33
N TRP A 376 -6.09 -29.39 -12.33
CA TRP A 376 -5.02 -28.83 -11.51
C TRP A 376 -3.74 -28.61 -12.32
N LEU A 377 -3.30 -29.60 -13.13
CA LEU A 377 -2.13 -29.45 -14.00
C LEU A 377 -2.30 -28.27 -14.95
N GLY A 378 -3.50 -28.07 -15.50
CA GLY A 378 -3.83 -26.93 -16.36
C GLY A 378 -3.71 -25.55 -15.68
N THR A 379 -3.56 -25.49 -14.35
CA THR A 379 -3.28 -24.24 -13.61
C THR A 379 -1.79 -23.95 -13.46
N LEU A 380 -0.92 -24.91 -13.83
CA LEU A 380 0.52 -24.69 -13.68
C LEU A 380 1.07 -23.80 -14.80
N PRO A 381 1.94 -22.83 -14.47
CA PRO A 381 2.57 -21.96 -15.47
C PRO A 381 3.28 -22.77 -16.56
N GLY A 382 3.06 -22.39 -17.82
CA GLY A 382 3.63 -23.09 -18.98
C GLY A 382 2.87 -24.33 -19.47
N GLU A 383 1.84 -24.78 -18.75
CA GLU A 383 1.04 -25.93 -19.17
C GLU A 383 -0.11 -25.47 -20.11
N ALA A 384 0.01 -25.75 -21.39
CA ALA A 384 -0.97 -25.38 -22.40
C ALA A 384 -1.92 -26.54 -22.80
N TYR A 385 -1.62 -27.79 -22.44
CA TYR A 385 -2.28 -28.96 -22.98
C TYR A 385 -3.29 -29.62 -22.04
N ALA A 386 -3.04 -29.55 -20.73
CA ALA A 386 -3.93 -30.17 -19.75
C ALA A 386 -5.27 -29.42 -19.66
N ASN A 387 -6.32 -30.13 -19.27
CA ASN A 387 -7.70 -29.68 -19.13
C ASN A 387 -8.47 -29.54 -20.47
N VAL A 388 -9.53 -30.28 -20.59
CA VAL A 388 -10.38 -30.36 -21.81
C VAL A 388 -11.42 -29.24 -21.91
N ARG A 389 -11.66 -28.47 -20.85
CA ARG A 389 -12.65 -27.38 -20.82
C ARG A 389 -12.03 -26.10 -21.36
N GLN A 390 -12.34 -25.79 -22.61
CA GLN A 390 -11.74 -24.69 -23.36
C GLN A 390 -12.83 -23.88 -24.09
N PRO A 391 -13.72 -23.18 -23.37
CA PRO A 391 -14.68 -22.28 -24.01
C PRO A 391 -13.95 -21.19 -24.77
N LEU A 392 -14.51 -20.79 -25.92
CA LEU A 392 -14.01 -19.67 -26.70
C LEU A 392 -14.44 -18.36 -26.05
N LEU A 393 -13.50 -17.43 -25.82
CA LEU A 393 -13.73 -16.15 -25.17
C LEU A 393 -12.99 -15.03 -25.91
N ASN A 394 -13.56 -13.83 -25.92
CA ASN A 394 -12.87 -12.65 -26.44
C ASN A 394 -12.03 -11.97 -25.34
N THR A 395 -11.08 -11.14 -25.76
CA THR A 395 -10.11 -10.50 -24.85
C THR A 395 -10.73 -9.43 -23.94
N ILE A 396 -11.87 -8.79 -24.29
CA ILE A 396 -12.59 -7.88 -23.37
C ILE A 396 -13.20 -8.68 -22.22
N ASN A 397 -13.90 -9.77 -22.51
CA ASN A 397 -14.50 -10.61 -21.48
C ASN A 397 -13.43 -11.27 -20.61
N LEU A 398 -12.28 -11.63 -21.18
CA LEU A 398 -11.13 -12.09 -20.43
C LEU A 398 -10.63 -11.01 -19.46
N ALA A 399 -10.53 -9.75 -19.91
CA ALA A 399 -10.14 -8.62 -19.07
C ALA A 399 -11.14 -8.34 -17.94
N HIS A 400 -12.45 -8.57 -18.15
CA HIS A 400 -13.47 -8.46 -17.10
C HIS A 400 -13.32 -9.54 -16.01
N MET A 401 -12.89 -10.74 -16.40
CA MET A 401 -12.76 -11.90 -15.51
C MET A 401 -11.37 -12.04 -14.89
N ALA A 402 -10.36 -11.40 -15.45
CA ALA A 402 -9.00 -11.48 -14.92
C ALA A 402 -8.93 -10.83 -13.53
N PRO A 403 -8.06 -11.31 -12.63
CA PRO A 403 -7.74 -10.60 -11.40
C PRO A 403 -6.96 -9.33 -11.74
N LEU A 404 -7.71 -8.25 -12.07
CA LEU A 404 -7.13 -6.96 -12.42
C LEU A 404 -6.44 -6.30 -11.23
N SER A 405 -6.91 -6.58 -10.02
CA SER A 405 -6.36 -6.04 -8.80
C SER A 405 -6.53 -7.03 -7.64
N ALA A 406 -5.69 -6.86 -6.63
CA ALA A 406 -5.85 -7.47 -5.31
C ALA A 406 -5.99 -6.35 -4.28
N LEU A 407 -6.58 -6.68 -3.13
CA LEU A 407 -6.67 -5.76 -2.01
C LEU A 407 -5.25 -5.41 -1.52
N TRP A 408 -4.89 -4.14 -1.62
CA TRP A 408 -3.56 -3.69 -1.24
C TRP A 408 -3.33 -3.76 0.28
N ALA A 409 -2.35 -4.57 0.68
CA ALA A 409 -1.98 -4.75 2.08
C ALA A 409 -0.97 -3.71 2.60
N GLY A 410 -0.46 -2.82 1.74
CA GLY A 410 0.63 -1.91 2.06
C GLY A 410 2.02 -2.58 2.02
N PRO A 411 3.10 -1.78 2.00
CA PRO A 411 4.47 -2.28 1.95
C PRO A 411 4.81 -3.14 3.18
N GLU A 412 5.55 -4.23 3.00
CA GLU A 412 5.96 -5.12 4.09
C GLU A 412 6.96 -4.46 5.06
N ARG A 413 7.73 -3.50 4.58
CA ARG A 413 8.75 -2.78 5.35
C ARG A 413 8.80 -1.31 4.96
N ASN A 414 9.23 -0.48 5.89
CA ASN A 414 9.71 0.86 5.59
C ASN A 414 11.17 0.74 5.12
N THR A 415 11.39 0.81 3.81
CA THR A 415 12.72 0.64 3.20
C THR A 415 13.68 1.77 3.55
N HIS A 416 13.16 3.00 3.73
CA HIS A 416 13.98 4.17 4.08
C HIS A 416 14.47 4.12 5.52
N LEU A 417 13.61 3.71 6.46
CA LEU A 417 13.97 3.57 7.88
C LEU A 417 14.51 2.18 8.22
N GLU A 418 14.66 1.30 7.22
CA GLU A 418 15.15 -0.08 7.34
C GLU A 418 14.40 -0.90 8.42
N GLY A 419 13.14 -0.55 8.67
CA GLY A 419 12.33 -1.08 9.75
C GLY A 419 10.98 -1.65 9.31
N PRO A 420 10.17 -2.14 10.27
CA PRO A 420 8.81 -2.61 10.00
C PRO A 420 7.87 -1.46 9.58
N PRO A 421 6.64 -1.76 9.08
CA PRO A 421 5.63 -0.74 8.88
C PRO A 421 5.32 0.00 10.18
N LEU A 422 4.91 1.26 10.09
CA LEU A 422 4.62 2.08 11.26
C LEU A 422 3.52 1.47 12.12
N LEU A 423 2.48 0.95 11.50
CA LEU A 423 1.42 0.23 12.19
C LEU A 423 0.73 -0.79 11.26
N MET A 424 0.18 -1.82 11.88
CA MET A 424 -0.78 -2.74 11.26
C MET A 424 -2.18 -2.24 11.54
N ALA A 425 -3.03 -2.21 10.53
CA ALA A 425 -4.41 -1.79 10.64
C ALA A 425 -5.34 -2.87 10.08
N ARG A 426 -6.58 -2.87 10.51
CA ARG A 426 -7.61 -3.77 10.03
C ARG A 426 -8.27 -3.20 8.77
N SER A 427 -8.76 -4.07 7.90
CA SER A 427 -9.67 -3.71 6.82
C SER A 427 -11.00 -4.45 6.95
N ALA A 428 -11.98 -4.09 6.15
CA ALA A 428 -13.27 -4.80 6.11
C ALA A 428 -13.15 -6.26 5.65
N SER A 429 -12.06 -6.60 4.94
CA SER A 429 -11.73 -7.96 4.49
C SER A 429 -10.71 -8.62 5.42
N SER A 430 -10.41 -9.90 5.18
CA SER A 430 -9.35 -10.63 5.88
C SER A 430 -7.92 -10.23 5.46
N THR A 431 -7.76 -9.21 4.60
CA THR A 431 -6.46 -8.67 4.21
C THR A 431 -6.08 -7.55 5.16
N PRO A 432 -4.96 -7.62 5.92
CA PRO A 432 -4.52 -6.56 6.81
C PRO A 432 -4.03 -5.35 5.99
N PHE A 433 -3.85 -4.20 6.65
CA PHE A 433 -3.23 -3.04 6.03
C PHE A 433 -2.00 -2.59 6.83
N ARG A 434 -0.89 -2.39 6.15
CA ARG A 434 0.37 -1.91 6.67
C ARG A 434 0.56 -0.44 6.30
N LEU A 435 0.55 0.45 7.28
CA LEU A 435 0.82 1.87 7.06
C LEU A 435 2.33 2.11 7.15
N VAL A 436 2.90 2.63 6.07
CA VAL A 436 4.27 3.14 6.00
C VAL A 436 4.22 4.65 5.73
N THR A 437 5.04 5.43 6.44
CA THR A 437 5.06 6.89 6.29
C THR A 437 5.83 7.35 5.06
N HIS A 438 6.89 6.64 4.68
CA HIS A 438 7.82 7.06 3.64
C HIS A 438 7.39 6.58 2.25
N GLN A 439 7.46 7.50 1.30
CA GLN A 439 7.41 7.26 -0.13
C GLN A 439 8.79 7.61 -0.69
N GLY A 440 9.63 6.60 -0.95
CA GLY A 440 11.05 6.79 -1.17
C GLY A 440 11.73 7.41 0.06
N ASP A 441 12.36 8.59 -0.09
CA ASP A 441 13.01 9.36 0.99
C ASP A 441 12.08 10.40 1.66
N VAL A 442 10.81 10.50 1.22
CA VAL A 442 9.85 11.49 1.71
C VAL A 442 8.89 10.87 2.72
N GLY A 443 9.03 11.25 4.00
CA GLY A 443 8.14 10.81 5.08
C GLY A 443 7.04 11.81 5.47
N HIS A 444 6.83 12.88 4.68
CA HIS A 444 5.81 13.88 5.01
C HIS A 444 4.40 13.36 4.75
N MET A 445 3.47 13.70 5.65
CA MET A 445 2.10 13.20 5.65
C MET A 445 1.11 14.30 5.97
N MET A 446 -0.10 14.22 5.39
CA MET A 446 -1.25 15.03 5.78
C MET A 446 -2.33 14.18 6.45
N VAL A 447 -2.95 14.70 7.51
CA VAL A 447 -4.10 14.11 8.20
C VAL A 447 -5.24 15.12 8.17
N LEU A 448 -6.30 14.79 7.44
CA LEU A 448 -7.33 15.74 7.03
C LEU A 448 -8.73 15.26 7.45
N GLY A 449 -9.47 16.07 8.17
CA GLY A 449 -10.85 15.71 8.51
C GLY A 449 -11.46 16.52 9.64
N PRO A 450 -12.81 16.48 9.74
CA PRO A 450 -13.57 17.34 10.66
C PRO A 450 -13.30 17.02 12.12
N THR A 451 -13.65 17.96 12.98
CA THR A 451 -13.59 17.81 14.43
C THR A 451 -14.39 16.60 14.88
N GLY A 452 -13.82 15.81 15.79
CA GLY A 452 -14.48 14.64 16.37
C GLY A 452 -14.40 13.36 15.50
N ALA A 453 -13.77 13.41 14.32
CA ALA A 453 -13.60 12.24 13.45
C ALA A 453 -12.47 11.28 13.89
N GLY A 454 -11.67 11.62 14.91
CA GLY A 454 -10.60 10.76 15.45
C GLY A 454 -9.18 11.23 15.14
N LYS A 455 -8.98 12.48 14.69
CA LYS A 455 -7.68 13.04 14.30
C LYS A 455 -6.62 12.92 15.40
N SER A 456 -6.89 13.47 16.60
CA SER A 456 -5.90 13.50 17.69
C SER A 456 -5.55 12.10 18.21
N VAL A 457 -6.49 11.16 18.16
CA VAL A 457 -6.24 9.73 18.49
C VAL A 457 -5.25 9.12 17.50
N LEU A 458 -5.44 9.34 16.21
CA LEU A 458 -4.50 8.90 15.18
C LEU A 458 -3.11 9.51 15.38
N LEU A 459 -3.01 10.84 15.62
CA LEU A 459 -1.73 11.52 15.81
C LEU A 459 -0.96 10.98 17.03
N SER A 460 -1.65 10.76 18.14
CA SER A 460 -1.06 10.15 19.35
C SER A 460 -0.60 8.71 19.10
N LEU A 461 -1.38 7.92 18.37
CA LEU A 461 -0.99 6.57 17.97
C LEU A 461 0.24 6.57 17.06
N LEU A 462 0.31 7.46 16.07
CA LEU A 462 1.48 7.60 15.19
C LEU A 462 2.73 7.94 16.01
N ALA A 463 2.61 8.86 17.00
CA ALA A 463 3.70 9.22 17.90
C ALA A 463 4.21 8.02 18.71
N LEU A 464 3.29 7.24 19.31
CA LEU A 464 3.62 6.02 20.07
C LEU A 464 4.32 4.99 19.17
N GLN A 465 3.74 4.71 18.01
CA GLN A 465 4.23 3.67 17.11
C GLN A 465 5.53 4.06 16.38
N PHE A 466 5.80 5.36 16.20
CA PHE A 466 7.06 5.81 15.58
C PHE A 466 8.29 5.48 16.42
N ARG A 467 8.12 5.28 17.74
CA ARG A 467 9.18 4.89 18.66
C ARG A 467 9.77 3.49 18.43
N ARG A 468 9.17 2.72 17.51
CA ARG A 468 9.72 1.42 17.06
C ARG A 468 11.01 1.54 16.25
N TYR A 469 11.26 2.71 15.66
CA TYR A 469 12.48 2.92 14.89
C TYR A 469 13.64 3.30 15.81
N ALA A 470 14.80 2.71 15.58
CA ALA A 470 15.98 2.93 16.42
C ALA A 470 16.37 4.41 16.50
N GLY A 471 16.52 4.92 17.70
CA GLY A 471 16.87 6.32 17.95
C GLY A 471 15.81 7.34 17.54
N ALA A 472 14.55 6.95 17.31
CA ALA A 472 13.49 7.84 16.89
C ALA A 472 13.24 9.00 17.85
N GLN A 473 12.96 10.18 17.29
CA GLN A 473 12.56 11.41 18.01
C GLN A 473 11.13 11.78 17.60
N VAL A 474 10.35 12.33 18.55
CA VAL A 474 8.98 12.79 18.28
C VAL A 474 8.79 14.18 18.89
N PHE A 475 8.43 15.14 18.04
CA PHE A 475 8.12 16.51 18.45
C PHE A 475 6.69 16.85 18.04
N ILE A 476 5.88 17.32 19.00
CA ILE A 476 4.45 17.54 18.81
C ILE A 476 4.12 18.99 19.15
N PHE A 477 3.47 19.68 18.21
CA PHE A 477 2.79 20.94 18.47
C PHE A 477 1.30 20.62 18.52
N ASP A 478 0.74 20.66 19.73
CA ASP A 478 -0.63 20.24 20.06
C ASP A 478 -1.51 21.45 20.41
N LYS A 479 -2.81 21.27 20.28
CA LYS A 479 -3.81 22.24 20.74
C LYS A 479 -4.92 21.54 21.52
N GLY A 480 -5.12 21.94 22.76
CA GLY A 480 -6.14 21.38 23.66
C GLY A 480 -5.66 20.21 24.51
N GLY A 481 -4.34 19.96 24.59
CA GLY A 481 -3.72 18.96 25.46
C GLY A 481 -4.00 17.51 25.06
N SER A 482 -4.37 17.25 23.82
CA SER A 482 -4.76 15.92 23.34
C SER A 482 -3.62 14.92 23.33
N ALA A 483 -2.38 15.38 23.10
CA ALA A 483 -1.17 14.56 23.06
C ALA A 483 -0.46 14.41 24.41
N ARG A 484 -0.95 15.11 25.47
CA ARG A 484 -0.28 15.15 26.78
C ARG A 484 -0.08 13.76 27.39
N CYS A 485 -1.14 12.96 27.41
CA CYS A 485 -1.08 11.61 28.01
C CYS A 485 -0.09 10.71 27.27
N ALA A 486 -0.16 10.66 25.95
CA ALA A 486 0.76 9.85 25.13
C ALA A 486 2.22 10.32 25.29
N THR A 487 2.46 11.62 25.35
CA THR A 487 3.79 12.21 25.57
C THR A 487 4.38 11.78 26.91
N LEU A 488 3.61 11.89 27.99
CA LEU A 488 4.04 11.49 29.34
C LEU A 488 4.25 9.98 29.46
N ALA A 489 3.38 9.19 28.81
CA ALA A 489 3.52 7.74 28.77
C ALA A 489 4.81 7.27 28.03
N LEU A 490 5.30 8.07 27.07
CA LEU A 490 6.58 7.86 26.40
C LEU A 490 7.79 8.38 27.21
N GLY A 491 7.61 8.80 28.45
CA GLY A 491 8.67 9.44 29.24
C GLY A 491 9.09 10.81 28.68
N GLY A 492 8.26 11.40 27.81
CA GLY A 492 8.52 12.69 27.21
C GLY A 492 8.14 13.87 28.11
N THR A 493 8.54 15.07 27.69
CA THR A 493 8.21 16.33 28.38
C THR A 493 7.08 17.06 27.66
N TRP A 494 6.07 17.45 28.41
CA TRP A 494 4.98 18.28 27.95
C TRP A 494 5.12 19.70 28.48
N TYR A 495 5.03 20.69 27.61
CA TYR A 495 5.13 22.10 27.91
C TYR A 495 3.85 22.84 27.56
N GLU A 496 3.36 23.66 28.45
CA GLU A 496 2.35 24.65 28.16
C GLU A 496 3.04 25.96 27.73
N LEU A 497 2.82 26.35 26.48
CA LEU A 497 3.39 27.56 25.92
C LEU A 497 2.51 28.79 26.30
N GLY A 498 2.91 29.51 27.33
CA GLY A 498 2.18 30.67 27.79
C GLY A 498 2.97 31.44 28.85
N LEU A 499 2.44 32.57 29.31
CA LEU A 499 3.10 33.43 30.31
C LEU A 499 3.14 32.78 31.71
N ASP A 500 2.23 31.84 31.97
CA ASP A 500 2.12 31.16 33.26
C ASP A 500 2.84 29.77 33.25
N GLY A 501 3.55 29.45 32.14
CA GLY A 501 4.25 28.15 31.99
C GLY A 501 5.64 28.14 32.63
N ASP A 502 6.18 26.96 32.85
CA ASP A 502 7.53 26.74 33.40
C ASP A 502 8.66 26.90 32.35
N LEU A 503 8.32 27.24 31.11
CA LEU A 503 9.27 27.37 30.01
C LEU A 503 9.86 28.79 29.95
N ALA A 504 11.18 28.86 29.81
CA ALA A 504 11.88 30.11 29.65
C ALA A 504 13.01 29.95 28.63
N PHE A 505 13.18 30.94 27.74
CA PHE A 505 14.13 30.89 26.63
C PHE A 505 15.24 31.91 26.78
N GLN A 506 16.44 31.49 26.38
CA GLN A 506 17.61 32.36 26.23
C GLN A 506 18.01 32.44 24.74
N PRO A 507 17.38 33.30 23.92
CA PRO A 507 17.60 33.38 22.46
C PRO A 507 19.04 33.76 22.07
N PHE A 508 19.80 34.37 22.96
CA PHE A 508 21.16 34.88 22.71
C PHE A 508 22.27 33.99 23.28
N ARG A 509 21.98 32.80 23.73
CA ARG A 509 22.98 31.85 24.28
C ARG A 509 24.14 31.63 23.32
N ASP A 510 23.87 31.43 22.04
CA ASP A 510 24.81 30.95 21.04
C ASP A 510 25.48 32.10 20.21
N LEU A 511 25.51 33.36 20.74
CA LEU A 511 26.18 34.49 20.08
C LEU A 511 27.70 34.32 19.85
N GLY A 512 28.29 33.27 20.39
CA GLY A 512 29.70 32.95 20.15
C GLY A 512 30.03 32.38 18.79
N SER A 513 29.00 31.98 18.01
CA SER A 513 29.14 31.40 16.65
C SER A 513 28.58 32.39 15.61
N GLU A 514 29.13 32.33 14.39
CA GLU A 514 28.65 33.16 13.25
C GLU A 514 27.20 32.84 12.92
N ALA A 515 26.82 31.56 12.95
CA ALA A 515 25.44 31.11 12.71
C ALA A 515 24.49 31.61 13.80
N GLY A 516 24.83 31.47 15.08
CA GLY A 516 24.04 31.99 16.21
C GLY A 516 23.89 33.52 16.20
N MET A 517 24.91 34.24 15.77
CA MET A 517 24.86 35.68 15.61
C MET A 517 23.85 36.09 14.49
N ALA A 518 23.91 35.40 13.34
CA ALA A 518 22.98 35.68 12.23
C ALA A 518 21.54 35.34 12.60
N GLU A 519 21.33 34.26 13.32
CA GLU A 519 20.04 33.81 13.81
C GLU A 519 19.46 34.80 14.82
N ALA A 520 20.24 35.19 15.80
CA ALA A 520 19.85 36.19 16.79
C ALA A 520 19.49 37.53 16.14
N GLN A 521 20.26 38.00 15.15
CA GLN A 521 19.92 39.19 14.39
C GLN A 521 18.58 39.04 13.68
N ALA A 522 18.37 37.92 12.96
CA ALA A 522 17.11 37.67 12.24
C ALA A 522 15.91 37.65 13.19
N TRP A 523 16.06 37.03 14.36
CA TRP A 523 15.03 36.97 15.40
C TRP A 523 14.70 38.32 15.97
N VAL A 524 15.70 39.14 16.34
CA VAL A 524 15.50 40.52 16.85
C VAL A 524 14.85 41.41 15.79
N LEU A 525 15.27 41.32 14.53
CA LEU A 525 14.66 42.07 13.44
C LEU A 525 13.19 41.66 13.22
N GLY A 526 12.84 40.43 13.47
CA GLY A 526 11.46 39.94 13.50
C GLY A 526 10.62 40.64 14.60
N LEU A 527 11.14 40.73 15.82
CA LEU A 527 10.48 41.46 16.91
C LEU A 527 10.28 42.95 16.54
N VAL A 528 11.32 43.61 16.04
CA VAL A 528 11.29 45.02 15.65
C VAL A 528 10.26 45.28 14.55
N ALA A 529 10.19 44.42 13.55
CA ALA A 529 9.22 44.51 12.46
C ALA A 529 7.78 44.31 12.97
N GLN A 530 7.57 43.42 13.93
CA GLN A 530 6.28 43.12 14.55
C GLN A 530 5.74 44.34 15.32
N GLU A 531 6.62 45.14 15.94
CA GLU A 531 6.26 46.40 16.61
C GLU A 531 6.17 47.58 15.61
N SER A 532 6.00 47.28 14.30
CA SER A 532 5.80 48.25 13.23
C SER A 532 6.97 49.20 12.97
N VAL A 533 8.16 48.87 13.41
CA VAL A 533 9.38 49.63 13.11
C VAL A 533 9.95 49.15 11.77
N THR A 534 10.18 50.05 10.85
CA THR A 534 10.71 49.72 9.53
C THR A 534 12.16 49.25 9.61
N VAL A 535 12.43 48.08 9.09
CA VAL A 535 13.78 47.46 9.09
C VAL A 535 14.64 48.09 8.00
N THR A 536 15.33 49.17 8.33
CA THR A 536 16.29 49.80 7.41
C THR A 536 17.72 49.22 7.57
N PRO A 537 18.66 49.54 6.64
CA PRO A 537 20.07 49.16 6.81
C PRO A 537 20.68 49.64 8.12
N GLU A 538 20.30 50.83 8.58
CA GLU A 538 20.76 51.45 9.83
C GLU A 538 20.25 50.64 11.05
N VAL A 539 18.98 50.19 11.04
CA VAL A 539 18.40 49.32 12.07
C VAL A 539 19.17 47.98 12.11
N LYS A 540 19.45 47.36 10.95
CA LYS A 540 20.22 46.11 10.88
C LYS A 540 21.62 46.30 11.46
N GLN A 541 22.29 47.40 11.16
CA GLN A 541 23.64 47.69 11.66
C GLN A 541 23.62 47.97 13.18
N ALA A 542 22.63 48.69 13.69
CA ALA A 542 22.49 48.99 15.11
C ALA A 542 22.29 47.69 15.92
N VAL A 543 21.37 46.81 15.46
CA VAL A 543 21.12 45.49 16.08
C VAL A 543 22.37 44.62 16.04
N TRP A 544 23.06 44.56 14.88
CA TRP A 544 24.29 43.77 14.73
C TRP A 544 25.39 44.21 15.73
N THR A 545 25.62 45.54 15.82
CA THR A 545 26.63 46.13 16.74
C THR A 545 26.29 45.85 18.22
N ALA A 546 25.03 45.92 18.57
CA ALA A 546 24.57 45.61 19.93
C ALA A 546 24.74 44.11 20.25
N LEU A 547 24.40 43.21 19.31
CA LEU A 547 24.60 41.76 19.47
C LEU A 547 26.07 41.37 19.54
N GLN A 548 26.96 42.03 18.78
CA GLN A 548 28.42 41.82 18.90
C GLN A 548 28.92 42.21 20.29
N SER A 549 28.45 43.35 20.82
CA SER A 549 28.81 43.80 22.17
C SER A 549 28.28 42.81 23.23
N LEU A 550 27.03 42.34 23.07
CA LEU A 550 26.43 41.38 23.98
C LEU A 550 27.14 40.00 23.93
N GLY A 551 27.62 39.60 22.76
CA GLY A 551 28.40 38.34 22.57
C GLY A 551 29.71 38.31 23.37
N ALA A 552 30.27 39.48 23.75
CA ALA A 552 31.44 39.55 24.63
C ALA A 552 31.10 39.37 26.11
N ALA A 553 29.82 39.44 26.49
CA ALA A 553 29.35 39.25 27.87
C ALA A 553 29.30 37.76 28.25
N PRO A 554 29.34 37.41 29.54
CA PRO A 554 29.06 36.08 30.04
C PRO A 554 27.71 35.52 29.52
N VAL A 555 27.62 34.23 29.33
CA VAL A 555 26.40 33.57 28.74
C VAL A 555 25.15 33.93 29.52
N THR A 556 25.18 33.97 30.85
CA THR A 556 24.04 34.33 31.74
C THR A 556 23.56 35.78 31.58
N GLN A 557 24.37 36.67 31.00
CA GLN A 557 24.01 38.07 30.75
C GLN A 557 23.57 38.32 29.31
N ARG A 558 23.59 37.30 28.45
CA ARG A 558 23.14 37.38 27.06
C ARG A 558 21.61 37.28 26.97
N THR A 559 20.95 38.33 27.41
CA THR A 559 19.50 38.44 27.54
C THR A 559 18.96 39.61 26.69
N LEU A 560 17.65 39.71 26.50
CA LEU A 560 17.02 40.85 25.81
C LEU A 560 17.20 42.14 26.61
N THR A 561 17.07 42.05 27.92
CA THR A 561 17.36 43.21 28.82
C THR A 561 18.80 43.68 28.60
N GLY A 562 19.77 42.73 28.49
CA GLY A 562 21.17 43.08 28.18
C GLY A 562 21.33 43.71 26.79
N LEU A 563 20.61 43.24 25.80
CA LEU A 563 20.62 43.83 24.45
C LEU A 563 20.05 45.25 24.44
N VAL A 564 18.91 45.46 25.05
CA VAL A 564 18.26 46.77 25.10
C VAL A 564 19.13 47.81 25.80
N ALA A 565 19.91 47.44 26.81
CA ALA A 565 20.88 48.30 27.45
C ALA A 565 22.04 48.78 26.51
N LEU A 566 22.38 47.99 25.50
CA LEU A 566 23.44 48.25 24.52
C LEU A 566 22.94 48.98 23.27
N VAL A 567 21.62 48.98 23.00
CA VAL A 567 21.00 49.65 21.84
C VAL A 567 20.91 51.16 22.10
N GLN A 568 21.45 51.98 21.17
CA GLN A 568 21.44 53.45 21.32
C GLN A 568 20.14 54.10 20.86
N SER A 569 19.47 53.53 19.87
CA SER A 569 18.19 54.01 19.31
C SER A 569 17.06 53.89 20.32
N SER A 570 16.39 55.04 20.63
CA SER A 570 15.22 55.06 21.52
C SER A 570 14.04 54.28 20.91
N GLU A 571 13.86 54.32 19.59
CA GLU A 571 12.82 53.60 18.86
C GLU A 571 12.98 52.09 18.99
N LEU A 572 14.21 51.58 18.80
CA LEU A 572 14.51 50.17 18.97
C LEU A 572 14.34 49.72 20.43
N ARG A 573 14.72 50.57 21.40
CA ARG A 573 14.51 50.23 22.81
C ARG A 573 13.04 50.11 23.16
N GLN A 574 12.21 51.04 22.70
CA GLN A 574 10.76 50.96 22.90
C GLN A 574 10.14 49.74 22.24
N ALA A 575 10.58 49.37 21.04
CA ALA A 575 10.08 48.19 20.33
C ALA A 575 10.44 46.88 21.05
N LEU A 576 11.61 46.80 21.68
CA LEU A 576 12.08 45.60 22.36
C LEU A 576 11.66 45.52 23.84
N GLU A 577 11.30 46.62 24.47
CA GLU A 577 10.92 46.71 25.90
C GLU A 577 9.85 45.70 26.32
N PRO A 578 8.76 45.46 25.57
CA PRO A 578 7.74 44.48 25.96
C PRO A 578 8.27 43.06 26.16
N TYR A 579 9.38 42.71 25.52
CA TYR A 579 9.99 41.37 25.53
C TYR A 579 11.12 41.21 26.56
N THR A 580 11.48 42.30 27.27
CA THR A 580 12.47 42.29 28.37
C THR A 580 11.82 41.92 29.69
N LEU A 581 12.65 41.65 30.72
CA LEU A 581 12.18 41.37 32.09
C LEU A 581 11.26 42.45 32.67
N ALA A 582 11.34 43.68 32.19
CA ALA A 582 10.45 44.78 32.59
C ALA A 582 9.09 44.72 31.89
N GLY A 583 8.97 43.98 30.78
CA GLY A 583 7.77 43.88 29.95
C GLY A 583 6.97 42.60 30.22
N PRO A 584 5.79 42.48 29.62
CA PRO A 584 4.86 41.37 29.86
C PRO A 584 5.37 40.02 29.34
N TYR A 585 6.31 39.98 28.38
CA TYR A 585 6.77 38.75 27.72
C TYR A 585 8.16 38.29 28.22
N GLY A 586 8.78 39.04 29.09
CA GLY A 586 10.17 38.78 29.52
C GLY A 586 10.32 37.51 30.31
N ALA A 587 9.32 37.12 31.08
CA ALA A 587 9.37 35.84 31.82
C ALA A 587 9.64 34.64 30.91
N LEU A 588 9.15 34.68 29.68
CA LEU A 588 9.31 33.59 28.71
C LEU A 588 10.52 33.79 27.77
N LEU A 589 10.85 35.03 27.35
CA LEU A 589 11.80 35.32 26.29
C LEU A 589 13.15 35.92 26.73
N ASP A 590 13.28 36.30 27.99
CA ASP A 590 14.44 37.04 28.53
C ASP A 590 15.12 36.29 29.71
N ALA A 591 15.20 34.96 29.59
CA ALA A 591 15.85 34.14 30.62
C ALA A 591 17.37 34.18 30.49
N ASP A 592 18.05 33.83 31.56
CA ASP A 592 19.50 33.64 31.64
C ASP A 592 19.95 32.20 31.34
N GLU A 593 18.95 31.27 31.21
CA GLU A 593 19.16 29.88 30.90
C GLU A 593 17.95 29.31 30.12
N ASP A 594 18.21 28.44 29.12
CA ASP A 594 17.14 27.74 28.41
C ASP A 594 16.61 26.57 29.27
N SER A 595 15.29 26.54 29.53
CA SER A 595 14.63 25.48 30.27
C SER A 595 14.16 24.31 29.39
N LEU A 596 14.44 24.34 28.07
CA LEU A 596 14.01 23.29 27.15
C LEU A 596 14.76 21.97 27.38
N ALA A 597 14.05 20.93 27.74
CA ALA A 597 14.62 19.59 27.95
C ALA A 597 15.29 19.02 26.70
N THR A 598 16.25 18.12 26.90
CA THR A 598 17.02 17.46 25.86
C THR A 598 16.41 16.12 25.40
N GLY A 599 15.23 15.75 25.91
CA GLY A 599 14.53 14.48 25.63
C GLY A 599 14.20 14.24 24.16
N ASP A 600 14.02 12.95 23.82
CA ASP A 600 13.66 12.52 22.47
C ASP A 600 12.17 12.72 22.14
N VAL A 601 11.32 12.95 23.15
CA VAL A 601 9.88 13.19 22.98
C VAL A 601 9.51 14.50 23.67
N LEU A 602 9.08 15.49 22.89
CA LEU A 602 8.65 16.79 23.38
C LEU A 602 7.27 17.16 22.80
N CYS A 603 6.40 17.67 23.64
CA CYS A 603 5.10 18.18 23.24
C CYS A 603 4.92 19.61 23.71
N PHE A 604 4.45 20.47 22.81
CA PHE A 604 4.22 21.89 23.04
C PHE A 604 2.72 22.18 22.90
N GLU A 605 2.06 22.50 24.00
CA GLU A 605 0.67 22.96 24.02
C GLU A 605 0.61 24.44 23.62
N MET A 606 -0.15 24.73 22.56
CA MET A 606 -0.14 26.06 21.92
C MET A 606 -1.37 26.90 22.22
N ASP A 607 -2.41 26.41 22.89
CA ASP A 607 -3.69 27.11 22.99
C ASP A 607 -3.54 28.50 23.65
N ALA A 608 -2.82 28.59 24.77
CA ALA A 608 -2.55 29.85 25.45
C ALA A 608 -1.67 30.79 24.60
N LEU A 609 -0.61 30.26 23.96
CA LEU A 609 0.30 31.02 23.11
C LEU A 609 -0.43 31.64 21.91
N MET A 610 -1.32 30.89 21.27
CA MET A 610 -2.02 31.37 20.06
C MET A 610 -3.09 32.44 20.33
N GLN A 611 -3.47 32.65 21.57
CA GLN A 611 -4.35 33.75 21.96
C GLN A 611 -3.61 35.12 21.92
N ASP A 612 -2.28 35.10 22.06
CA ASP A 612 -1.44 36.29 21.97
C ASP A 612 -0.68 36.37 20.63
N LYS A 613 -1.22 37.15 19.70
CA LYS A 613 -0.65 37.34 18.35
C LYS A 613 0.75 37.96 18.33
N ARG A 614 1.17 38.62 19.45
CA ARG A 614 2.50 39.22 19.57
C ARG A 614 3.52 38.25 20.10
N LEU A 615 3.09 37.36 21.00
CA LEU A 615 3.98 36.36 21.62
C LEU A 615 4.23 35.15 20.73
N ALA A 616 3.25 34.68 19.98
CA ALA A 616 3.34 33.47 19.19
C ALA A 616 4.50 33.46 18.14
N PRO A 617 4.70 34.53 17.32
CA PRO A 617 5.76 34.48 16.32
C PRO A 617 7.19 34.36 16.90
N PRO A 618 7.63 35.12 17.87
CA PRO A 618 8.99 35.01 18.41
C PRO A 618 9.23 33.70 19.15
N VAL A 619 8.25 33.19 19.88
CA VAL A 619 8.34 31.92 20.59
C VAL A 619 8.50 30.77 19.60
N LEU A 620 7.61 30.68 18.61
CA LEU A 620 7.67 29.60 17.60
C LEU A 620 8.92 29.71 16.73
N ALA A 621 9.37 30.93 16.38
CA ALA A 621 10.61 31.11 15.64
C ALA A 621 11.82 30.55 16.39
N HIS A 622 11.90 30.80 17.70
CA HIS A 622 12.96 30.28 18.56
C HIS A 622 12.87 28.77 18.72
N LEU A 623 11.67 28.23 19.02
CA LEU A 623 11.46 26.78 19.14
C LEU A 623 11.83 26.03 17.85
N PHE A 624 11.39 26.52 16.70
CA PHE A 624 11.72 25.90 15.41
C PHE A 624 13.21 25.87 15.15
N SER A 625 13.94 26.93 15.55
CA SER A 625 15.39 26.94 15.43
C SER A 625 16.07 25.92 16.33
N LYS A 626 15.63 25.83 17.60
CA LYS A 626 16.14 24.82 18.54
C LYS A 626 15.85 23.39 18.11
N LEU A 627 14.67 23.13 17.56
CA LEU A 627 14.34 21.81 17.03
C LEU A 627 15.15 21.49 15.76
N GLU A 628 15.37 22.46 14.87
CA GLU A 628 16.15 22.27 13.65
C GLU A 628 17.61 21.87 13.94
N ALA A 629 18.18 22.39 15.03
CA ALA A 629 19.49 22.01 15.53
C ALA A 629 19.56 20.53 16.00
N ARG A 630 18.39 19.93 16.31
CA ARG A 630 18.29 18.50 16.72
C ARG A 630 18.10 17.54 15.55
N PHE A 631 17.82 18.05 14.35
CA PHE A 631 17.64 17.23 13.15
C PHE A 631 19.01 16.79 12.59
N ASN A 632 19.53 15.72 13.16
CA ASN A 632 20.89 15.22 12.96
C ASN A 632 20.96 13.92 12.14
N GLY A 633 19.89 13.55 11.43
CA GLY A 633 19.77 12.32 10.62
C GLY A 633 19.10 11.15 11.35
N ARG A 634 18.82 11.26 12.64
CA ARG A 634 17.98 10.29 13.36
C ARG A 634 16.55 10.33 12.84
N PRO A 635 15.82 9.19 12.78
CA PRO A 635 14.41 9.18 12.46
C PRO A 635 13.66 10.18 13.35
N THR A 636 13.02 11.17 12.76
CA THR A 636 12.32 12.22 13.51
C THR A 636 10.92 12.43 12.95
N MET A 637 9.91 12.40 13.82
CA MET A 637 8.54 12.75 13.48
C MET A 637 8.17 14.08 14.12
N LEU A 638 7.82 15.05 13.28
CA LEU A 638 7.33 16.36 13.70
C LEU A 638 5.82 16.44 13.41
N ILE A 639 5.00 16.45 14.45
CA ILE A 639 3.54 16.51 14.34
C ILE A 639 3.10 17.95 14.58
N LEU A 640 2.39 18.51 13.59
CA LEU A 640 1.79 19.85 13.66
C LEU A 640 0.26 19.67 13.68
N ASP A 641 -0.32 19.60 14.87
CA ASP A 641 -1.78 19.63 14.98
C ASP A 641 -2.29 21.06 14.79
N GLU A 642 -3.45 21.19 14.15
CA GLU A 642 -4.00 22.50 13.71
C GLU A 642 -2.98 23.28 12.85
N ALA A 643 -2.42 22.65 11.82
CA ALA A 643 -1.36 23.20 10.97
C ALA A 643 -1.71 24.55 10.32
N TRP A 644 -3.00 24.88 10.15
CA TRP A 644 -3.46 26.18 9.63
C TRP A 644 -2.94 27.38 10.46
N LEU A 645 -2.71 27.19 11.77
CA LEU A 645 -2.15 28.22 12.65
C LEU A 645 -0.77 28.70 12.17
N PHE A 646 0.01 27.80 11.59
CA PHE A 646 1.33 28.10 11.04
C PHE A 646 1.24 28.63 9.60
N LEU A 647 0.20 28.26 8.86
CA LEU A 647 0.01 28.64 7.46
C LEU A 647 -0.50 30.08 7.31
N ASP A 648 -1.24 30.59 8.29
CA ASP A 648 -1.78 31.94 8.28
C ASP A 648 -0.73 33.05 8.45
N HIS A 649 0.45 32.71 9.03
CA HIS A 649 1.52 33.66 9.23
C HIS A 649 2.61 33.53 8.14
N PRO A 650 2.88 34.59 7.34
CA PRO A 650 3.78 34.50 6.17
C PRO A 650 5.20 33.98 6.48
N MET A 651 5.74 34.31 7.65
CA MET A 651 7.08 33.89 8.10
C MET A 651 7.10 32.38 8.32
N PHE A 652 6.08 31.80 8.95
CA PHE A 652 6.00 30.37 9.21
C PHE A 652 5.67 29.60 7.93
N ALA A 653 4.78 30.11 7.11
CA ALA A 653 4.48 29.53 5.80
C ALA A 653 5.75 29.44 4.94
N GLY A 654 6.60 30.48 4.94
CA GLY A 654 7.90 30.46 4.27
C GLY A 654 8.84 29.38 4.84
N ARG A 655 8.98 29.30 6.17
CA ARG A 655 9.84 28.33 6.85
C ARG A 655 9.34 26.87 6.63
N LEU A 656 8.05 26.65 6.70
CA LEU A 656 7.46 25.32 6.40
C LEU A 656 7.72 24.89 4.95
N ARG A 657 7.62 25.83 4.00
CA ARG A 657 7.97 25.55 2.59
C ARG A 657 9.42 25.10 2.44
N ASP A 658 10.35 25.76 3.13
CA ASP A 658 11.77 25.40 3.11
C ASP A 658 12.00 24.05 3.80
N TRP A 659 11.33 23.81 4.91
CA TRP A 659 11.38 22.54 5.63
C TRP A 659 10.91 21.35 4.79
N LEU A 660 9.79 21.48 4.11
CA LEU A 660 9.28 20.45 3.22
C LEU A 660 10.30 20.01 2.15
N LYS A 661 11.16 20.92 1.73
CA LYS A 661 12.22 20.62 0.73
C LYS A 661 13.51 20.09 1.34
N THR A 662 13.81 20.44 2.59
CA THR A 662 15.14 20.20 3.19
C THR A 662 15.13 19.10 4.25
N LEU A 663 14.02 18.95 4.99
CA LEU A 663 13.96 18.04 6.15
C LEU A 663 14.04 16.56 5.78
N ARG A 664 13.61 16.17 4.58
CA ARG A 664 13.80 14.79 4.08
C ARG A 664 15.27 14.35 4.12
N LYS A 665 16.20 15.28 3.80
CA LYS A 665 17.64 15.01 3.86
C LYS A 665 18.18 14.83 5.28
N LYS A 666 17.43 15.28 6.28
CA LYS A 666 17.74 15.16 7.71
C LYS A 666 16.95 14.03 8.39
N ASN A 667 16.26 13.19 7.61
CA ASN A 667 15.42 12.07 8.06
C ASN A 667 14.27 12.51 8.97
N VAL A 668 13.63 13.64 8.62
CA VAL A 668 12.51 14.21 9.37
C VAL A 668 11.22 14.08 8.57
N SER A 669 10.24 13.42 9.16
CA SER A 669 8.87 13.29 8.66
C SER A 669 7.98 14.35 9.32
N VAL A 670 7.30 15.18 8.53
CA VAL A 670 6.36 16.18 9.05
C VAL A 670 4.93 15.69 8.83
N VAL A 671 4.15 15.63 9.89
CA VAL A 671 2.73 15.29 9.87
C VAL A 671 1.92 16.56 10.04
N PHE A 672 1.27 16.99 8.97
CA PHE A 672 0.37 18.15 8.97
C PHE A 672 -1.05 17.68 9.25
N ALA A 673 -1.64 18.14 10.33
CA ALA A 673 -3.02 17.83 10.67
C ALA A 673 -3.90 19.08 10.69
N THR A 674 -5.09 19.02 10.06
CA THR A 674 -6.07 20.12 10.08
C THR A 674 -7.49 19.59 10.02
N GLN A 675 -8.42 20.40 10.53
CA GLN A 675 -9.85 20.08 10.53
C GLN A 675 -10.54 20.42 9.20
N SER A 676 -9.96 21.30 8.40
CA SER A 676 -10.55 21.74 7.14
C SER A 676 -9.54 21.70 6.00
N LEU A 677 -9.94 21.08 4.90
CA LEU A 677 -9.16 21.09 3.66
C LEU A 677 -9.04 22.52 3.08
N SER A 678 -10.05 23.37 3.32
CA SER A 678 -10.05 24.75 2.86
C SER A 678 -8.92 25.58 3.46
N ASP A 679 -8.49 25.28 4.70
CA ASP A 679 -7.39 25.99 5.36
C ASP A 679 -6.07 25.78 4.61
N ILE A 680 -5.85 24.57 4.11
CA ILE A 680 -4.69 24.26 3.27
C ILE A 680 -4.86 24.90 1.89
N SER A 681 -6.00 24.68 1.21
CA SER A 681 -6.20 25.13 -0.17
C SER A 681 -6.14 26.64 -0.32
N SER A 682 -6.50 27.42 0.71
CA SER A 682 -6.41 28.87 0.73
C SER A 682 -5.00 29.41 1.05
N SER A 683 -4.10 28.56 1.55
CA SER A 683 -2.74 28.94 1.89
C SER A 683 -1.87 29.23 0.66
N SER A 684 -0.98 30.21 0.77
CA SER A 684 0.00 30.55 -0.27
C SER A 684 0.99 29.42 -0.59
N ILE A 685 1.14 28.45 0.31
CA ILE A 685 2.04 27.29 0.13
C ILE A 685 1.31 25.98 -0.19
N ALA A 686 -0.02 26.03 -0.42
CA ALA A 686 -0.83 24.85 -0.72
C ALA A 686 -0.24 23.93 -1.81
N PRO A 687 0.21 24.44 -2.98
CA PRO A 687 0.80 23.59 -3.99
C PRO A 687 2.05 22.82 -3.47
N SER A 688 2.91 23.50 -2.72
CA SER A 688 4.12 22.89 -2.15
C SER A 688 3.79 21.85 -1.08
N LEU A 689 2.75 22.07 -0.27
CA LEU A 689 2.27 21.10 0.74
C LEU A 689 1.73 19.84 0.07
N ILE A 690 0.85 20.01 -0.93
CA ILE A 690 0.20 18.90 -1.64
C ILE A 690 1.24 18.05 -2.40
N GLU A 691 2.24 18.70 -3.01
CA GLU A 691 3.33 18.03 -3.73
C GLU A 691 4.31 17.31 -2.79
N SER A 692 4.65 17.92 -1.65
CA SER A 692 5.68 17.41 -0.74
C SER A 692 5.16 16.39 0.27
N ALA A 693 3.84 16.26 0.47
CA ALA A 693 3.24 15.25 1.35
C ALA A 693 2.50 14.19 0.51
N PRO A 694 3.22 13.17 0.03
CA PRO A 694 2.65 12.16 -0.84
C PRO A 694 1.64 11.24 -0.13
N THR A 695 1.77 11.06 1.18
CA THR A 695 0.83 10.25 1.98
C THR A 695 -0.22 11.16 2.62
N ARG A 696 -1.49 10.89 2.35
CA ARG A 696 -2.63 11.64 2.84
C ARG A 696 -3.63 10.72 3.48
N ILE A 697 -4.05 11.05 4.71
CA ILE A 697 -5.07 10.30 5.44
C ILE A 697 -6.28 11.20 5.61
N PHE A 698 -7.39 10.78 5.03
CA PHE A 698 -8.68 11.46 5.13
C PHE A 698 -9.56 10.75 6.16
N LEU A 699 -10.11 11.51 7.08
CA LEU A 699 -11.02 11.02 8.10
C LEU A 699 -12.46 11.06 7.59
N ALA A 700 -13.31 10.24 8.17
CA ALA A 700 -14.74 10.20 7.85
C ALA A 700 -15.38 11.59 7.90
N ASN A 701 -16.12 11.95 6.84
CA ASN A 701 -16.81 13.22 6.71
C ASN A 701 -18.12 13.04 5.94
N ALA A 702 -19.24 12.92 6.63
CA ALA A 702 -20.56 12.75 6.03
C ALA A 702 -20.96 13.89 5.06
N ARG A 703 -20.26 15.03 5.10
CA ARG A 703 -20.50 16.20 4.23
C ARG A 703 -19.58 16.23 3.01
N ALA A 704 -18.73 15.21 2.80
CA ALA A 704 -17.73 15.21 1.73
C ALA A 704 -18.34 15.33 0.33
N GLU A 705 -19.57 14.82 0.13
CA GLU A 705 -20.31 14.88 -1.15
C GLU A 705 -21.04 16.24 -1.37
N GLU A 706 -21.06 17.14 -0.39
CA GLU A 706 -21.63 18.49 -0.60
C GLU A 706 -20.79 19.24 -1.65
N PRO A 707 -21.41 19.96 -2.62
CA PRO A 707 -20.68 20.55 -3.75
C PRO A 707 -19.49 21.44 -3.38
N SER A 708 -19.58 22.17 -2.28
CA SER A 708 -18.48 23.02 -1.80
C SER A 708 -17.31 22.23 -1.21
N GLN A 709 -17.59 21.10 -0.57
CA GLN A 709 -16.58 20.19 -0.01
C GLN A 709 -15.99 19.30 -1.11
N GLN A 710 -16.85 18.76 -1.98
CA GLN A 710 -16.43 17.91 -3.10
C GLN A 710 -15.37 18.59 -3.96
N ALA A 711 -15.57 19.84 -4.38
CA ALA A 711 -14.58 20.58 -5.16
C ALA A 711 -13.22 20.70 -4.45
N THR A 712 -13.24 20.77 -3.12
CA THR A 712 -12.01 20.83 -2.33
C THR A 712 -11.30 19.47 -2.30
N TYR A 713 -12.04 18.38 -2.12
CA TYR A 713 -11.47 17.02 -2.18
C TYR A 713 -10.89 16.71 -3.58
N GLU A 714 -11.58 17.13 -4.64
CA GLU A 714 -11.10 17.01 -6.03
C GLU A 714 -9.78 17.78 -6.24
N ALA A 715 -9.61 18.95 -5.63
CA ALA A 715 -8.36 19.70 -5.67
C ALA A 715 -7.18 18.97 -4.98
N PHE A 716 -7.46 18.07 -4.05
CA PHE A 716 -6.47 17.15 -3.47
C PHE A 716 -6.24 15.88 -4.30
N GLY A 717 -6.90 15.77 -5.45
CA GLY A 717 -6.73 14.66 -6.39
C GLY A 717 -7.57 13.42 -6.08
N LEU A 718 -8.69 13.57 -5.33
CA LEU A 718 -9.63 12.48 -5.11
C LEU A 718 -10.68 12.45 -6.23
N ASN A 719 -11.07 11.24 -6.64
CA ASN A 719 -12.17 11.02 -7.55
C ASN A 719 -13.51 10.91 -6.78
N ALA A 720 -14.63 10.91 -7.52
CA ALA A 720 -15.97 10.86 -6.94
C ALA A 720 -16.21 9.63 -6.04
N ARG A 721 -15.65 8.47 -6.40
CA ARG A 721 -15.79 7.24 -5.63
C ARG A 721 -15.03 7.29 -4.31
N GLN A 722 -13.85 7.87 -4.30
CA GLN A 722 -13.04 8.07 -3.09
C GLN A 722 -13.74 9.03 -2.12
N ILE A 723 -14.35 10.08 -2.65
CA ILE A 723 -15.14 11.05 -1.85
C ILE A 723 -16.37 10.35 -1.24
N GLU A 724 -17.05 9.50 -2.00
CA GLU A 724 -18.18 8.68 -1.52
C GLU A 724 -17.73 7.74 -0.38
N LEU A 725 -16.57 7.07 -0.51
CA LEU A 725 -16.02 6.22 0.54
C LEU A 725 -15.76 7.01 1.83
N ILE A 726 -15.19 8.21 1.75
CA ILE A 726 -14.94 9.10 2.88
C ILE A 726 -16.28 9.55 3.50
N ALA A 727 -17.30 9.83 2.69
CA ALA A 727 -18.61 10.26 3.16
C ALA A 727 -19.34 9.15 3.94
N ARG A 728 -19.17 7.90 3.52
CA ARG A 728 -19.81 6.72 4.15
C ARG A 728 -18.98 6.09 5.27
N ALA A 729 -17.74 6.51 5.44
CA ALA A 729 -16.84 6.02 6.47
C ALA A 729 -17.38 6.30 7.90
N THR A 730 -17.11 5.41 8.82
CA THR A 730 -17.52 5.51 10.23
C THR A 730 -16.55 6.41 10.99
N PRO A 731 -16.98 7.55 11.57
CA PRO A 731 -16.11 8.43 12.35
C PRO A 731 -15.43 7.69 13.52
N LYS A 732 -14.16 8.04 13.80
CA LYS A 732 -13.31 7.47 14.85
C LYS A 732 -12.90 6.00 14.64
N ARG A 733 -13.28 5.41 13.52
CA ARG A 733 -13.00 4.03 13.18
C ARG A 733 -12.30 3.91 11.83
N ASP A 734 -12.95 4.45 10.77
CA ASP A 734 -12.49 4.29 9.40
C ASP A 734 -11.67 5.50 8.96
N TYR A 735 -10.54 5.23 8.33
CA TYR A 735 -9.59 6.19 7.79
C TYR A 735 -9.27 5.83 6.34
N TYR A 736 -9.25 6.80 5.46
CA TYR A 736 -8.92 6.60 4.05
C TYR A 736 -7.53 7.12 3.76
N VAL A 737 -6.59 6.24 3.39
CA VAL A 737 -5.25 6.62 2.96
C VAL A 737 -5.17 6.72 1.45
N GLN A 738 -4.51 7.77 0.97
CA GLN A 738 -4.11 7.97 -0.42
C GLN A 738 -2.60 8.19 -0.47
N CYS A 739 -1.91 7.40 -1.29
CA CYS A 739 -0.49 7.59 -1.59
C CYS A 739 -0.18 7.09 -3.01
N PRO A 740 1.00 7.40 -3.57
CA PRO A 740 1.39 6.94 -4.91
C PRO A 740 1.35 5.43 -5.10
N ASP A 741 1.66 4.67 -4.05
CA ASP A 741 1.66 3.20 -4.11
C ASP A 741 0.26 2.60 -4.09
N GLY A 742 -0.75 3.31 -3.58
CA GLY A 742 -2.12 2.80 -3.53
C GLY A 742 -3.02 3.57 -2.58
N ASN A 743 -4.27 3.16 -2.53
CA ASN A 743 -5.31 3.73 -1.70
C ASN A 743 -5.97 2.64 -0.85
N ARG A 744 -6.40 2.97 0.36
CA ARG A 744 -7.07 1.99 1.24
C ARG A 744 -7.95 2.66 2.28
N LEU A 745 -9.15 2.10 2.47
CA LEU A 745 -9.97 2.34 3.66
C LEU A 745 -9.55 1.34 4.74
N PHE A 746 -9.21 1.81 5.94
CA PHE A 746 -8.74 0.98 7.04
C PHE A 746 -9.30 1.41 8.39
N ASP A 747 -9.37 0.48 9.33
CA ASP A 747 -9.76 0.66 10.73
C ASP A 747 -8.50 0.56 11.60
N LEU A 748 -8.32 1.49 12.54
CA LEU A 748 -7.18 1.47 13.45
C LEU A 748 -7.24 0.28 14.42
N ASP A 749 -8.43 -0.26 14.68
CA ASP A 749 -8.66 -1.41 15.56
C ASP A 749 -8.01 -1.22 16.95
N LEU A 750 -8.44 -0.15 17.63
CA LEU A 750 -7.85 0.27 18.90
C LEU A 750 -8.45 -0.49 20.07
N GLY A 751 -7.61 -1.17 20.83
CA GLY A 751 -7.95 -1.77 22.10
C GLY A 751 -7.99 -0.76 23.26
N PRO A 752 -8.37 -1.22 24.46
CA PRO A 752 -8.50 -0.37 25.65
C PRO A 752 -7.20 0.30 26.09
N VAL A 753 -6.03 -0.33 25.91
CA VAL A 753 -4.72 0.26 26.27
C VAL A 753 -4.38 1.40 25.33
N ALA A 754 -4.50 1.19 24.02
CA ALA A 754 -4.26 2.22 23.02
C ALA A 754 -5.22 3.41 23.22
N LEU A 755 -6.50 3.16 23.50
CA LEU A 755 -7.48 4.20 23.80
C LEU A 755 -7.17 4.95 25.09
N ALA A 756 -6.68 4.27 26.15
CA ALA A 756 -6.30 4.92 27.38
C ALA A 756 -5.23 5.99 27.16
N PHE A 757 -4.21 5.72 26.34
CA PHE A 757 -3.16 6.70 26.05
C PHE A 757 -3.51 7.71 24.96
N CYS A 758 -4.23 7.31 23.92
CA CYS A 758 -4.48 8.15 22.74
C CYS A 758 -5.76 9.00 22.83
N ALA A 759 -6.75 8.62 23.66
CA ALA A 759 -8.04 9.27 23.71
C ALA A 759 -8.25 10.11 25.00
N ALA A 760 -7.18 10.53 25.67
CA ALA A 760 -7.18 11.24 26.95
C ALA A 760 -7.23 12.78 26.81
N GLY A 761 -8.18 13.30 26.03
CA GLY A 761 -8.27 14.75 25.71
C GLY A 761 -9.33 15.54 26.50
N SER A 762 -10.14 14.90 27.36
CA SER A 762 -11.19 15.61 28.09
C SER A 762 -10.62 16.46 29.24
N LYS A 763 -11.36 17.49 29.68
CA LYS A 763 -10.98 18.29 30.86
C LYS A 763 -10.82 17.43 32.11
N ALA A 764 -11.62 16.36 32.26
CA ALA A 764 -11.51 15.43 33.37
C ALA A 764 -10.19 14.63 33.27
N ASP A 765 -9.84 14.17 32.09
CA ASP A 765 -8.56 13.50 31.85
C ASP A 765 -7.37 14.42 32.14
N GLN A 766 -7.42 15.70 31.72
CA GLN A 766 -6.33 16.67 31.97
C GLN A 766 -6.10 16.88 33.48
N LYS A 767 -7.20 16.98 34.25
CA LYS A 767 -7.13 17.09 35.70
C LYS A 767 -6.52 15.83 36.32
N LEU A 768 -6.99 14.65 35.93
CA LEU A 768 -6.50 13.38 36.41
C LEU A 768 -5.02 13.16 36.08
N ILE A 769 -4.58 13.53 34.85
CA ILE A 769 -3.16 13.51 34.45
C ILE A 769 -2.32 14.36 35.41
N SER A 770 -2.77 15.59 35.74
CA SER A 770 -2.05 16.46 36.66
C SER A 770 -1.98 15.89 38.08
N GLU A 771 -3.05 15.30 38.58
CA GLU A 771 -3.10 14.64 39.90
C GLU A 771 -2.13 13.43 39.97
N ILE A 772 -2.15 12.58 38.95
CA ILE A 772 -1.25 11.41 38.87
C ILE A 772 0.20 11.84 38.75
N LEU A 773 0.51 12.84 37.88
CA LEU A 773 1.87 13.33 37.69
C LEU A 773 2.44 13.91 39.00
N ALA A 774 1.63 14.64 39.76
CA ALA A 774 2.00 15.18 41.08
C ALA A 774 2.25 14.08 42.13
N ALA A 775 1.53 12.96 42.05
CA ALA A 775 1.62 11.86 43.01
C ALA A 775 2.75 10.87 42.68
N SER A 776 2.91 10.49 41.41
CA SER A 776 3.80 9.41 40.95
C SER A 776 5.05 9.89 40.23
N GLY A 777 5.13 11.15 39.89
CA GLY A 777 6.19 11.72 39.05
C GLY A 777 6.16 11.24 37.60
N PRO A 778 7.08 11.72 36.74
CA PRO A 778 7.09 11.37 35.32
C PRO A 778 7.33 9.87 35.08
N ASP A 779 8.26 9.24 35.80
CA ASP A 779 8.64 7.84 35.61
C ASP A 779 7.53 6.87 36.04
N GLY A 780 6.73 7.23 37.06
CA GLY A 780 5.60 6.43 37.53
C GLY A 780 4.28 6.70 36.81
N PHE A 781 4.25 7.62 35.85
CA PHE A 781 3.00 8.10 35.24
C PHE A 781 2.25 6.99 34.49
N ALA A 782 2.90 6.27 33.59
CA ALA A 782 2.24 5.31 32.70
C ALA A 782 1.51 4.17 33.45
N PRO A 783 2.13 3.46 34.41
CA PRO A 783 1.44 2.44 35.20
C PRO A 783 0.30 3.04 36.06
N ALA A 784 0.52 4.16 36.74
CA ALA A 784 -0.51 4.81 37.55
C ALA A 784 -1.72 5.29 36.73
N TRP A 785 -1.48 5.76 35.50
CA TRP A 785 -2.53 6.12 34.55
C TRP A 785 -3.38 4.92 34.14
N LEU A 786 -2.76 3.77 33.82
CA LEU A 786 -3.46 2.54 33.46
C LEU A 786 -4.29 1.99 34.64
N GLU A 787 -3.74 2.06 35.85
CA GLU A 787 -4.51 1.71 37.07
C GLU A 787 -5.76 2.60 37.25
N ALA A 788 -5.61 3.90 37.10
CA ALA A 788 -6.70 4.87 37.17
C ALA A 788 -7.76 4.65 36.08
N ARG A 789 -7.39 4.05 34.95
CA ARG A 789 -8.32 3.65 33.87
C ARG A 789 -8.89 2.24 34.06
N GLY A 790 -8.57 1.53 35.14
CA GLY A 790 -9.05 0.17 35.46
C GLY A 790 -8.31 -0.93 34.67
N LEU A 791 -7.18 -0.63 34.06
CA LEU A 791 -6.36 -1.57 33.28
C LEU A 791 -5.21 -2.13 34.15
N HIS A 792 -5.57 -2.75 35.30
CA HIS A 792 -4.59 -3.23 36.29
C HIS A 792 -3.57 -4.22 35.71
N TRP A 793 -4.05 -5.17 34.85
CA TRP A 793 -3.15 -6.14 34.19
C TRP A 793 -2.07 -5.48 33.33
N ALA A 794 -2.43 -4.40 32.65
CA ALA A 794 -1.53 -3.65 31.80
C ALA A 794 -0.53 -2.79 32.61
N ALA A 795 -1.01 -2.22 33.73
CA ALA A 795 -0.17 -1.51 34.69
C ALA A 795 0.89 -2.44 35.33
N ASP A 796 0.48 -3.65 35.77
CA ASP A 796 1.38 -4.66 36.33
C ASP A 796 2.47 -5.07 35.32
N LEU A 797 2.12 -5.22 34.04
CA LEU A 797 3.04 -5.62 32.98
C LEU A 797 4.19 -4.61 32.80
N ILE A 798 3.91 -3.32 32.77
CA ILE A 798 4.95 -2.28 32.58
C ILE A 798 5.62 -1.89 33.89
N GLY A 799 4.97 -2.14 35.05
CA GLY A 799 5.54 -1.88 36.39
C GLY A 799 6.56 -2.92 36.84
N THR A 800 6.40 -4.19 36.43
CA THR A 800 7.27 -5.30 36.81
C THR A 800 8.45 -5.57 35.88
N GLN A 801 8.37 -5.10 34.63
CA GLN A 801 9.43 -5.29 33.62
C GLN A 801 10.40 -4.09 33.62
N GLY A 802 11.40 -4.15 34.50
CA GLY A 802 12.63 -3.38 34.30
C GLY A 802 13.46 -3.83 33.08
N ASP A 803 13.04 -4.93 32.43
CA ASP A 803 13.65 -5.50 31.22
C ASP A 803 12.57 -5.69 30.14
N VAL A 804 12.17 -4.61 29.47
CA VAL A 804 11.65 -4.71 28.09
C VAL A 804 12.75 -5.43 27.28
N PRO A 805 12.45 -6.33 26.31
CA PRO A 805 13.47 -6.88 25.44
C PRO A 805 14.11 -5.71 24.67
N CYS A 806 15.04 -5.03 25.36
CA CYS A 806 15.85 -3.97 24.80
C CYS A 806 16.85 -4.58 23.83
N ALA A 807 16.93 -3.99 22.62
CA ALA A 807 18.11 -4.15 21.81
C ALA A 807 19.34 -3.79 22.67
N ALA A 808 20.24 -4.74 22.87
CA ALA A 808 21.57 -4.45 23.39
C ALA A 808 22.23 -3.38 22.51
N GLU A 809 22.86 -2.39 23.16
CA GLU A 809 23.60 -1.29 22.51
C GLU A 809 24.58 -1.76 21.44
#